data_36c90fedb318c7482af0f38dbee59039
#
_entry.id   36c90fedb318c7482af0f38dbee59039
#
_cell.length_a   1.000
_cell.length_b   1.000
_cell.length_c   1.000
_cell.angle_alpha   90.00
_cell.angle_beta   90.00
_cell.angle_gamma   90.00
#
_symmetry.space_group_name_H-M   'P 1'
#
loop_
_entity.id
_entity.type
_entity.pdbx_description
1 polymer ?
#
loop_
_entity_poly.entity_id
_entity_poly.type
_entity_poly.pdbx_seq_one_letter_code
_entity_poly.pdbx_strand_id
1 'polypeptide(L)'
;ALLITGQSPLVTGIEPETVQAEPLLIFTDAEAMKLAQTLAARQAPDRQSAILALGDVPPPKSLRGAKILALTSMAEPATALAALTALAAAADGVAGALMLVAQAEEARAEALIGLGRVLANEMPGLRPRRVTIAPDLRPEDAAPLILAEWASEAPEITLTASGRFAPLMRPGLPVPTLGFPAQLAIGQPGQLASLGWRSADALPKPGLGEVRLRVTATGLNFRDVMWAQGLLPEDMLMDGFAGPSLGMECAGFVEEAGPGVGLAPGSQVFGFAPAAFATHALTRAEALQPLPPGMSPEAAATIPVAFITAAYSLETLARLRPGERVVIHGGAGGVGLAALQIAKAAGALVAATAGSPEKRAFLRQLGADLVLDSRDAGFADALRAAWPDGVDVVLNSLAGTAMERSLALLSPFGRFIELGKRDFAEGRRAGLGAFRRNISYFAVDADALPRARPALAEALLRDIAARLADGALAPLPYRAFPAGEAEAAFRQLQASSHIGKLVIRPPLASAAQAAPWQPDEAGAYVVLGGTQGFGLECAKWLAAAGARRIALISRRGAATPGMDAALRVLAALGARASAHACDATDRAALGAVLTTLRAEGAPLRGVVQAAAVFADGAAARQDGASFARVLAPKLAAAEALEALTADDPLHLFLLFSSATTAFGNPGQANYVAANAALEGLARRRNAQGKPALAIGWGPIANAGVLTREAAAAEKLERLSGAKPMAAQEALATLAALIAAGAPVIHLARMNWEGMQAALPILAEPAYAALGGRMARRDGDGAALRARLLGMSPEAARSELLALAREEMARILRLPPEAVRVDQPLPGLGLDSLGGIELRMALERRLGISVPLTAVTEDLTLAILVQRVAVVLFKEDADIATAEALMETHEPAAVP
;
A
#
# COMPACT_ATOMS: atom_id res chain seq x y z
N ALA A 1 -6.48 -4.53 -9.95
CA ALA A 1 -5.83 -4.36 -8.66
C ALA A 1 -6.27 -3.04 -8.04
N LEU A 2 -6.71 -3.06 -6.82
CA LEU A 2 -7.17 -1.87 -6.10
C LEU A 2 -6.02 -1.33 -5.24
N LEU A 3 -5.78 -0.02 -5.29
CA LEU A 3 -4.84 0.62 -4.39
C LEU A 3 -5.58 0.91 -3.07
N ILE A 4 -5.21 0.25 -1.99
CA ILE A 4 -5.72 0.54 -0.66
C ILE A 4 -4.55 0.99 0.21
N THR A 5 -4.68 2.18 0.77
CA THR A 5 -3.73 2.71 1.75
C THR A 5 -4.04 2.13 3.13
N GLY A 6 -3.06 1.50 3.75
CA GLY A 6 -3.16 1.02 5.13
C GLY A 6 -2.43 1.97 6.08
N GLN A 7 -3.01 2.24 7.24
CA GLN A 7 -2.30 2.93 8.33
C GLN A 7 -1.25 2.00 8.94
N SER A 8 0.00 2.45 9.00
CA SER A 8 1.01 1.88 9.89
C SER A 8 1.18 2.81 11.08
N PRO A 9 1.13 2.33 12.32
CA PRO A 9 1.40 3.17 13.47
C PRO A 9 2.82 3.73 13.38
N LEU A 10 2.98 5.00 13.73
CA LEU A 10 4.27 5.67 13.89
C LEU A 10 5.09 4.91 14.94
N VAL A 11 6.12 4.22 14.52
CA VAL A 11 7.18 3.79 15.44
C VAL A 11 8.06 5.01 15.66
N THR A 12 7.77 5.78 16.70
CA THR A 12 8.66 6.81 17.20
C THR A 12 9.65 6.14 18.15
N GLY A 13 10.93 6.16 17.82
CA GLY A 13 12.01 5.69 18.71
C GLY A 13 12.88 4.62 18.09
N ILE A 14 13.59 4.96 17.02
CA ILE A 14 14.85 4.30 16.67
C ILE A 14 15.94 5.19 17.27
N GLU A 15 16.62 4.71 18.31
CA GLU A 15 17.89 5.33 18.70
C GLU A 15 18.83 5.27 17.50
N PRO A 16 19.49 6.37 17.13
CA PRO A 16 20.43 6.35 16.01
C PRO A 16 21.59 5.42 16.39
N GLU A 17 21.72 4.29 15.70
CA GLU A 17 23.01 3.60 15.65
C GLU A 17 24.07 4.62 15.21
N THR A 18 25.19 4.64 15.89
CA THR A 18 26.38 5.44 15.57
C THR A 18 27.02 4.92 14.28
N VAL A 19 26.36 5.18 13.16
CA VAL A 19 26.93 5.05 11.82
C VAL A 19 27.71 6.35 11.55
N GLN A 20 28.91 6.26 10.99
CA GLN A 20 29.68 7.43 10.52
C GLN A 20 28.75 8.40 9.78
N ALA A 21 28.79 9.67 10.18
CA ALA A 21 27.81 10.66 9.73
C ALA A 21 27.95 10.95 8.24
N GLU A 22 27.14 10.30 7.42
CA GLU A 22 27.03 10.58 5.98
C GLU A 22 26.51 12.01 5.78
N PRO A 23 27.12 12.83 4.90
CA PRO A 23 26.63 14.18 4.64
C PRO A 23 25.23 14.14 4.02
N LEU A 24 24.36 15.08 4.43
CA LEU A 24 23.01 15.25 3.87
C LEU A 24 23.01 16.43 2.88
N LEU A 25 22.75 16.17 1.62
CA LEU A 25 22.55 17.18 0.59
C LEU A 25 21.07 17.35 0.31
N ILE A 26 20.54 18.56 0.50
CA ILE A 26 19.14 18.91 0.26
C ILE A 26 19.06 19.73 -1.03
N PHE A 27 18.47 19.17 -2.06
CA PHE A 27 18.16 19.87 -3.31
C PHE A 27 16.72 20.35 -3.26
N THR A 28 16.47 21.64 -3.52
CA THR A 28 15.11 22.21 -3.40
C THR A 28 14.84 23.30 -4.41
N ASP A 29 13.57 23.47 -4.76
CA ASP A 29 13.06 24.66 -5.46
C ASP A 29 12.76 25.81 -4.49
N ALA A 30 12.47 26.99 -5.03
CA ALA A 30 12.26 28.20 -4.23
C ALA A 30 11.05 28.09 -3.29
N GLU A 31 9.99 27.39 -3.70
CA GLU A 31 8.74 27.30 -2.94
C GLU A 31 8.87 26.31 -1.76
N ALA A 32 9.68 25.28 -1.91
CA ALA A 32 9.93 24.29 -0.85
C ALA A 32 11.10 24.67 0.09
N MET A 33 11.73 25.83 -0.12
CA MET A 33 12.90 26.31 0.64
C MET A 33 12.67 26.34 2.16
N LYS A 34 11.50 26.76 2.62
CA LYS A 34 11.20 26.80 4.07
C LYS A 34 11.29 25.44 4.73
N LEU A 35 10.77 24.40 4.07
CA LEU A 35 10.87 23.02 4.56
C LEU A 35 12.32 22.52 4.50
N ALA A 36 13.07 22.85 3.45
CA ALA A 36 14.49 22.51 3.33
C ALA A 36 15.33 23.10 4.49
N GLN A 37 15.10 24.37 4.81
CA GLN A 37 15.75 25.04 5.96
C GLN A 37 15.38 24.38 7.29
N THR A 38 14.12 24.03 7.49
CA THR A 38 13.64 23.34 8.69
C THR A 38 14.28 21.94 8.83
N LEU A 39 14.43 21.22 7.73
CA LEU A 39 15.11 19.92 7.68
C LEU A 39 16.59 20.05 8.02
N ALA A 40 17.30 21.01 7.41
CA ALA A 40 18.72 21.26 7.71
C ALA A 40 18.95 21.65 9.18
N ALA A 41 18.09 22.48 9.75
CA ALA A 41 18.19 22.92 11.15
C ALA A 41 17.94 21.81 12.17
N ARG A 42 17.25 20.72 11.78
CA ARG A 42 16.97 19.57 12.65
C ARG A 42 18.00 18.44 12.56
N GLN A 43 19.00 18.57 11.71
CA GLN A 43 20.12 17.62 11.67
C GLN A 43 20.96 17.70 12.97
N ALA A 44 21.56 16.58 13.33
CA ALA A 44 22.50 16.54 14.45
C ALA A 44 23.68 17.52 14.20
N PRO A 45 24.20 18.19 15.23
CA PRO A 45 25.25 19.21 15.07
C PRO A 45 26.55 18.71 14.44
N ASP A 46 26.80 17.43 14.46
CA ASP A 46 27.95 16.72 13.89
C ASP A 46 27.76 16.33 12.42
N ARG A 47 26.57 16.53 11.83
CA ARG A 47 26.29 16.23 10.43
C ARG A 47 26.41 17.48 9.57
N GLN A 48 27.23 17.37 8.53
CA GLN A 48 27.27 18.40 7.49
C GLN A 48 26.00 18.32 6.63
N SER A 49 25.29 19.43 6.50
CA SER A 49 24.17 19.57 5.57
C SER A 49 24.38 20.79 4.67
N ALA A 50 24.00 20.65 3.40
CA ALA A 50 24.00 21.75 2.43
C ALA A 50 22.66 21.80 1.71
N ILE A 51 22.16 23.02 1.45
CA ILE A 51 20.98 23.27 0.64
C ILE A 51 21.43 23.80 -0.71
N LEU A 52 21.00 23.16 -1.79
CA LEU A 52 21.34 23.43 -3.18
C LEU A 52 20.05 23.67 -3.99
N ALA A 53 20.14 24.44 -5.07
CA ALA A 53 18.99 24.55 -5.97
C ALA A 53 18.79 23.26 -6.75
N LEU A 54 17.54 22.87 -6.96
CA LEU A 54 17.19 21.60 -7.61
C LEU A 54 17.75 21.49 -9.05
N GLY A 55 17.89 22.61 -9.75
CA GLY A 55 18.49 22.67 -11.10
C GLY A 55 20.02 22.62 -11.14
N ASP A 56 20.70 22.83 -10.01
CA ASP A 56 22.16 22.92 -9.95
C ASP A 56 22.75 21.54 -9.57
N VAL A 57 22.73 20.61 -10.53
CA VAL A 57 23.26 19.27 -10.32
C VAL A 57 24.78 19.31 -10.30
N PRO A 58 25.43 19.00 -9.16
CA PRO A 58 26.89 19.02 -9.06
C PRO A 58 27.52 17.79 -9.75
N PRO A 59 28.83 17.83 -10.02
CA PRO A 59 29.53 16.67 -10.58
C PRO A 59 29.37 15.42 -9.68
N PRO A 60 29.32 14.21 -10.24
CA PRO A 60 29.12 12.97 -9.47
C PRO A 60 30.09 12.80 -8.28
N LYS A 61 31.36 13.23 -8.43
CA LYS A 61 32.36 13.15 -7.34
C LYS A 61 31.91 13.87 -6.06
N SER A 62 31.16 14.97 -6.18
CA SER A 62 30.64 15.74 -5.06
C SER A 62 29.44 15.06 -4.33
N LEU A 63 28.86 14.04 -4.94
CA LEU A 63 27.72 13.30 -4.39
C LEU A 63 28.14 12.00 -3.70
N ARG A 64 29.43 11.66 -3.71
CA ARG A 64 29.95 10.37 -3.22
C ARG A 64 29.61 10.14 -1.75
N GLY A 65 28.94 9.03 -1.47
CA GLY A 65 28.54 8.59 -0.14
C GLY A 65 27.50 9.48 0.56
N ALA A 66 26.98 10.53 -0.10
CA ALA A 66 26.01 11.43 0.48
C ALA A 66 24.60 10.81 0.49
N LYS A 67 23.81 11.15 1.51
CA LYS A 67 22.35 11.03 1.47
C LYS A 67 21.80 12.25 0.76
N ILE A 68 21.04 12.01 -0.30
CA ILE A 68 20.44 13.07 -1.12
C ILE A 68 18.95 13.13 -0.82
N LEU A 69 18.48 14.30 -0.39
CA LEU A 69 17.07 14.62 -0.25
C LEU A 69 16.69 15.65 -1.31
N ALA A 70 15.90 15.26 -2.28
CA ALA A 70 15.40 16.13 -3.33
C ALA A 70 13.95 16.52 -3.02
N LEU A 71 13.74 17.78 -2.66
CA LEU A 71 12.48 18.35 -2.20
C LEU A 71 11.94 19.31 -3.26
N THR A 72 10.67 19.15 -3.64
CA THR A 72 10.04 19.99 -4.66
C THR A 72 8.58 20.32 -4.32
N SER A 73 8.17 21.53 -4.67
CA SER A 73 6.78 21.99 -4.68
C SER A 73 5.98 21.46 -5.89
N MET A 74 6.67 20.94 -6.92
CA MET A 74 6.06 20.59 -8.21
C MET A 74 5.29 21.73 -8.88
N ALA A 75 5.62 22.99 -8.61
CA ALA A 75 4.97 24.14 -9.24
C ALA A 75 5.11 24.11 -10.78
N GLU A 76 6.32 23.77 -11.24
CA GLU A 76 6.63 23.54 -12.66
C GLU A 76 6.99 22.06 -12.88
N PRO A 77 5.99 21.16 -13.07
CA PRO A 77 6.23 19.70 -13.02
C PRO A 77 7.26 19.19 -14.03
N ALA A 78 7.24 19.70 -15.29
CA ALA A 78 8.18 19.26 -16.32
C ALA A 78 9.64 19.60 -15.95
N THR A 79 9.87 20.80 -15.45
CA THR A 79 11.18 21.29 -15.01
C THR A 79 11.67 20.52 -13.79
N ALA A 80 10.79 20.34 -12.77
CA ALA A 80 11.13 19.61 -11.56
C ALA A 80 11.46 18.14 -11.85
N LEU A 81 10.65 17.44 -12.65
CA LEU A 81 10.89 16.04 -13.01
C LEU A 81 12.17 15.85 -13.81
N ALA A 82 12.50 16.76 -14.73
CA ALA A 82 13.76 16.73 -15.47
C ALA A 82 14.98 16.94 -14.55
N ALA A 83 14.90 17.91 -13.63
CA ALA A 83 15.97 18.17 -12.66
C ALA A 83 16.17 16.98 -11.71
N LEU A 84 15.11 16.37 -11.23
CA LEU A 84 15.14 15.16 -10.39
C LEU A 84 15.77 13.98 -11.14
N THR A 85 15.46 13.84 -12.42
CA THR A 85 16.01 12.79 -13.28
C THR A 85 17.50 12.98 -13.49
N ALA A 86 17.93 14.21 -13.77
CA ALA A 86 19.35 14.56 -13.94
C ALA A 86 20.14 14.35 -12.63
N LEU A 87 19.55 14.75 -11.48
CA LEU A 87 20.15 14.52 -10.17
C LEU A 87 20.29 13.02 -9.86
N ALA A 88 19.25 12.23 -10.13
CA ALA A 88 19.29 10.78 -9.95
C ALA A 88 20.36 10.12 -10.83
N ALA A 89 20.47 10.54 -12.10
CA ALA A 89 21.51 10.05 -13.01
C ALA A 89 22.93 10.40 -12.55
N ALA A 90 23.15 11.61 -12.00
CA ALA A 90 24.44 12.00 -11.45
C ALA A 90 24.78 11.27 -10.14
N ALA A 91 23.77 10.87 -9.38
CA ALA A 91 23.91 10.19 -8.10
C ALA A 91 24.06 8.67 -8.22
N ASP A 92 23.67 8.08 -9.37
CA ASP A 92 23.67 6.63 -9.58
C ASP A 92 25.10 6.06 -9.49
N GLY A 93 25.27 5.06 -8.64
CA GLY A 93 26.54 4.40 -8.38
C GLY A 93 27.55 5.18 -7.53
N VAL A 94 27.22 6.42 -7.07
CA VAL A 94 28.12 7.25 -6.25
C VAL A 94 27.51 7.71 -4.92
N ALA A 95 26.22 8.03 -4.87
CA ALA A 95 25.53 8.44 -3.64
C ALA A 95 25.18 7.25 -2.73
N GLY A 96 25.06 7.52 -1.43
CA GLY A 96 24.65 6.51 -0.45
C GLY A 96 23.15 6.17 -0.57
N ALA A 97 22.29 7.18 -0.76
CA ALA A 97 20.84 7.00 -0.91
C ALA A 97 20.18 8.26 -1.51
N LEU A 98 18.99 8.08 -2.10
CA LEU A 98 18.16 9.16 -2.65
C LEU A 98 16.74 9.11 -2.05
N MET A 99 16.25 10.26 -1.58
CA MET A 99 14.87 10.46 -1.17
C MET A 99 14.23 11.58 -2.00
N LEU A 100 13.17 11.26 -2.70
CA LEU A 100 12.35 12.20 -3.47
C LEU A 100 11.18 12.63 -2.60
N VAL A 101 11.01 13.93 -2.38
CA VAL A 101 9.97 14.49 -1.52
C VAL A 101 9.16 15.52 -2.30
N ALA A 102 7.84 15.33 -2.38
CA ALA A 102 6.93 16.31 -2.95
C ALA A 102 6.04 16.93 -1.85
N GLN A 103 6.05 18.26 -1.76
CA GLN A 103 5.07 19.04 -1.01
C GLN A 103 4.18 19.77 -2.02
N ALA A 104 3.19 19.07 -2.56
CA ALA A 104 2.37 19.56 -3.64
C ALA A 104 0.94 19.03 -3.54
N GLU A 105 0.03 19.61 -4.37
CA GLU A 105 -1.29 19.03 -4.60
C GLU A 105 -1.17 17.57 -5.09
N GLU A 106 -2.13 16.75 -4.71
CA GLU A 106 -2.10 15.28 -4.91
C GLU A 106 -1.80 14.88 -6.37
N ALA A 107 -2.38 15.58 -7.37
CA ALA A 107 -2.13 15.30 -8.78
C ALA A 107 -0.65 15.47 -9.17
N ARG A 108 0.00 16.52 -8.72
CA ARG A 108 1.39 16.82 -9.04
C ARG A 108 2.37 16.01 -8.20
N ALA A 109 2.03 15.74 -6.94
CA ALA A 109 2.80 14.85 -6.07
C ALA A 109 2.86 13.42 -6.62
N GLU A 110 1.77 12.90 -7.16
CA GLU A 110 1.73 11.57 -7.78
C GLU A 110 2.62 11.47 -9.04
N ALA A 111 2.84 12.57 -9.77
CA ALA A 111 3.80 12.58 -10.87
C ALA A 111 5.22 12.23 -10.41
N LEU A 112 5.65 12.76 -9.25
CA LEU A 112 6.93 12.42 -8.63
C LEU A 112 6.98 10.95 -8.21
N ILE A 113 5.87 10.42 -7.65
CA ILE A 113 5.79 9.00 -7.30
C ILE A 113 5.97 8.13 -8.55
N GLY A 114 5.29 8.47 -9.64
CA GLY A 114 5.43 7.79 -10.93
C GLY A 114 6.88 7.80 -11.43
N LEU A 115 7.55 8.96 -11.42
CA LEU A 115 8.97 9.06 -11.75
C LEU A 115 9.81 8.17 -10.83
N GLY A 116 9.63 8.27 -9.52
CA GLY A 116 10.40 7.52 -8.54
C GLY A 116 10.27 6.00 -8.69
N ARG A 117 9.11 5.50 -9.14
CA ARG A 117 8.91 4.07 -9.47
C ARG A 117 9.74 3.65 -10.69
N VAL A 118 9.86 4.52 -11.71
CA VAL A 118 10.74 4.25 -12.86
C VAL A 118 12.20 4.26 -12.44
N LEU A 119 12.63 5.25 -11.64
CA LEU A 119 13.99 5.33 -11.14
C LEU A 119 14.37 4.13 -10.28
N ALA A 120 13.42 3.58 -9.49
CA ALA A 120 13.64 2.35 -8.71
C ALA A 120 13.97 1.13 -9.59
N ASN A 121 13.46 1.10 -10.82
CA ASN A 121 13.74 0.05 -11.78
C ASN A 121 14.99 0.35 -12.63
N GLU A 122 15.21 1.61 -13.04
CA GLU A 122 16.35 1.98 -13.88
C GLU A 122 17.66 2.16 -13.10
N MET A 123 17.54 2.61 -11.82
CA MET A 123 18.67 2.91 -10.93
C MET A 123 18.50 2.21 -9.57
N PRO A 124 18.44 0.87 -9.54
CA PRO A 124 18.14 0.13 -8.31
C PRO A 124 19.21 0.31 -7.22
N GLY A 125 20.43 0.66 -7.59
CA GLY A 125 21.52 0.99 -6.66
C GLY A 125 21.24 2.18 -5.77
N LEU A 126 20.50 3.18 -6.25
CA LEU A 126 20.08 4.36 -5.48
C LEU A 126 18.98 4.07 -4.46
N ARG A 127 18.20 2.99 -4.62
CA ARG A 127 17.03 2.66 -3.79
C ARG A 127 16.17 3.91 -3.50
N PRO A 128 15.63 4.59 -4.53
CA PRO A 128 14.97 5.88 -4.38
C PRO A 128 13.74 5.76 -3.49
N ARG A 129 13.73 6.52 -2.40
CA ARG A 129 12.56 6.69 -1.54
C ARG A 129 11.64 7.74 -2.12
N ARG A 130 10.35 7.57 -1.95
CA ARG A 130 9.29 8.42 -2.50
C ARG A 130 8.37 8.86 -1.36
N VAL A 131 8.39 10.13 -1.04
CA VAL A 131 7.59 10.70 0.05
C VAL A 131 6.72 11.82 -0.49
N THR A 132 5.43 11.75 -0.27
CA THR A 132 4.52 12.86 -0.50
C THR A 132 4.05 13.45 0.82
N ILE A 133 3.89 14.77 0.86
CA ILE A 133 3.46 15.50 2.04
C ILE A 133 2.16 16.20 1.69
N ALA A 134 1.12 15.95 2.46
CA ALA A 134 -0.14 16.64 2.31
C ALA A 134 0.03 18.15 2.57
N PRO A 135 -0.67 19.03 1.83
CA PRO A 135 -0.51 20.47 1.93
C PRO A 135 -0.84 21.06 3.31
N ASP A 136 -1.66 20.37 4.11
CA ASP A 136 -2.06 20.77 5.46
C ASP A 136 -1.00 20.47 6.54
N LEU A 137 0.04 19.68 6.21
CA LEU A 137 1.11 19.36 7.15
C LEU A 137 2.17 20.48 7.15
N ARG A 138 2.34 21.14 8.30
CA ARG A 138 3.29 22.25 8.44
C ARG A 138 4.74 21.77 8.34
N PRO A 139 5.67 22.59 7.83
CA PRO A 139 7.10 22.23 7.74
C PRO A 139 7.72 21.72 9.02
N GLU A 140 7.35 22.33 10.15
CA GLU A 140 7.86 21.99 11.47
C GLU A 140 7.43 20.58 11.92
N ASP A 141 6.25 20.13 11.51
CA ASP A 141 5.69 18.82 11.80
C ASP A 141 6.15 17.76 10.77
N ALA A 142 6.32 18.16 9.52
CA ALA A 142 6.76 17.30 8.42
C ALA A 142 8.25 16.90 8.55
N ALA A 143 9.12 17.84 8.94
CA ALA A 143 10.57 17.62 8.92
C ALA A 143 11.03 16.39 9.74
N PRO A 144 10.61 16.18 11.01
CA PRO A 144 11.01 15.00 11.77
C PRO A 144 10.50 13.70 11.15
N LEU A 145 9.30 13.73 10.56
CA LEU A 145 8.72 12.57 9.90
C LEU A 145 9.50 12.18 8.64
N ILE A 146 9.89 13.16 7.81
CA ILE A 146 10.71 12.93 6.62
C ILE A 146 12.07 12.32 7.00
N LEU A 147 12.73 12.87 8.03
CA LEU A 147 14.03 12.37 8.48
C LEU A 147 13.94 10.93 9.00
N ALA A 148 12.83 10.58 9.66
CA ALA A 148 12.59 9.22 10.13
C ALA A 148 12.40 8.20 8.97
N GLU A 149 11.97 8.67 7.77
CA GLU A 149 11.76 7.77 6.63
C GLU A 149 13.07 7.15 6.09
N TRP A 150 14.24 7.69 6.42
CA TRP A 150 15.52 7.04 6.06
C TRP A 150 15.66 5.63 6.66
N ALA A 151 15.09 5.39 7.82
CA ALA A 151 15.12 4.09 8.50
C ALA A 151 13.90 3.20 8.21
N SER A 152 12.93 3.70 7.43
CA SER A 152 11.68 2.96 7.13
C SER A 152 11.91 1.83 6.14
N GLU A 153 11.22 0.70 6.32
CA GLU A 153 11.19 -0.40 5.34
C GLU A 153 10.32 -0.11 4.11
N ALA A 154 9.34 0.79 4.24
CA ALA A 154 8.47 1.16 3.13
C ALA A 154 9.09 2.31 2.33
N PRO A 155 9.47 2.10 1.06
CA PRO A 155 10.13 3.13 0.27
C PRO A 155 9.19 4.17 -0.32
N GLU A 156 7.88 3.95 -0.27
CA GLU A 156 6.84 4.85 -0.79
C GLU A 156 5.83 5.18 0.30
N ILE A 157 5.69 6.47 0.65
CA ILE A 157 4.95 6.95 1.80
C ILE A 157 4.23 8.27 1.49
N THR A 158 3.02 8.41 2.03
CA THR A 158 2.29 9.68 2.13
C THR A 158 2.18 10.11 3.58
N LEU A 159 2.65 11.31 3.90
CA LEU A 159 2.57 11.94 5.22
C LEU A 159 1.43 12.97 5.23
N THR A 160 0.53 12.83 6.20
CA THR A 160 -0.62 13.74 6.40
C THR A 160 -0.72 14.11 7.87
N ALA A 161 -1.54 15.09 8.21
CA ALA A 161 -1.85 15.42 9.61
C ALA A 161 -2.53 14.26 10.36
N SER A 162 -3.23 13.36 9.64
CA SER A 162 -3.90 12.18 10.21
C SER A 162 -3.02 10.94 10.33
N GLY A 163 -1.79 10.95 9.76
CA GLY A 163 -0.88 9.82 9.87
C GLY A 163 0.01 9.58 8.66
N ARG A 164 0.66 8.43 8.69
CA ARG A 164 1.61 7.90 7.71
C ARG A 164 0.96 6.77 6.93
N PHE A 165 0.95 6.85 5.60
CA PHE A 165 0.28 5.88 4.72
C PHE A 165 1.28 5.29 3.72
N ALA A 166 1.21 3.98 3.53
CA ALA A 166 1.95 3.26 2.50
C ALA A 166 0.97 2.64 1.49
N PRO A 167 1.24 2.69 0.18
CA PRO A 167 0.38 2.04 -0.81
C PRO A 167 0.49 0.52 -0.69
N LEU A 168 -0.62 -0.17 -1.03
CA LEU A 168 -0.65 -1.62 -1.14
C LEU A 168 -1.40 -2.01 -2.41
N MET A 169 -0.71 -2.70 -3.30
CA MET A 169 -1.30 -3.22 -4.54
C MET A 169 -1.94 -4.58 -4.29
N ARG A 170 -3.18 -4.76 -4.74
CA ARG A 170 -3.95 -6.00 -4.57
C ARG A 170 -4.56 -6.45 -5.88
N PRO A 171 -4.58 -7.78 -6.16
CA PRO A 171 -5.24 -8.30 -7.34
C PRO A 171 -6.77 -8.30 -7.17
N GLY A 172 -7.45 -8.11 -8.27
CA GLY A 172 -8.91 -8.22 -8.36
C GLY A 172 -9.66 -6.95 -7.96
N LEU A 173 -10.87 -6.83 -8.50
CA LEU A 173 -11.86 -5.92 -7.94
C LEU A 173 -12.48 -6.60 -6.73
N PRO A 174 -12.77 -5.89 -5.65
CA PRO A 174 -13.74 -6.35 -4.70
C PRO A 174 -15.12 -6.19 -5.36
N VAL A 175 -15.42 -7.03 -6.35
CA VAL A 175 -16.78 -7.15 -6.89
C VAL A 175 -17.41 -8.29 -6.15
N PRO A 176 -18.25 -8.04 -5.17
CA PRO A 176 -19.09 -9.09 -4.65
C PRO A 176 -20.21 -9.32 -5.66
N THR A 177 -20.21 -10.49 -6.26
CA THR A 177 -21.42 -11.10 -6.82
C THR A 177 -22.36 -11.60 -5.70
N LEU A 178 -22.22 -11.04 -4.50
CA LEU A 178 -22.95 -11.44 -3.29
C LEU A 178 -24.26 -10.67 -3.21
N GLY A 179 -25.35 -11.39 -3.05
CA GLY A 179 -26.61 -10.80 -2.57
C GLY A 179 -26.39 -10.16 -1.20
N PHE A 180 -27.11 -9.09 -0.89
CA PHE A 180 -27.07 -8.43 0.42
C PHE A 180 -28.38 -8.72 1.18
N PRO A 181 -28.28 -8.93 2.48
CA PRO A 181 -27.08 -8.94 3.35
C PRO A 181 -26.11 -10.09 3.07
N ALA A 182 -24.85 -9.95 3.48
CA ALA A 182 -23.83 -10.96 3.34
C ALA A 182 -23.15 -11.24 4.69
N GLN A 183 -22.70 -12.48 4.88
CA GLN A 183 -22.05 -12.97 6.10
C GLN A 183 -20.86 -13.87 5.74
N LEU A 184 -19.78 -13.79 6.54
CA LEU A 184 -18.66 -14.72 6.45
C LEU A 184 -19.07 -16.08 7.02
N ALA A 185 -18.90 -17.13 6.24
CA ALA A 185 -19.25 -18.49 6.61
C ALA A 185 -18.07 -19.44 6.46
N ILE A 186 -18.08 -20.50 7.26
CA ILE A 186 -17.14 -21.62 7.17
C ILE A 186 -17.73 -22.65 6.19
N GLY A 187 -16.99 -22.98 5.13
CA GLY A 187 -17.39 -24.03 4.20
C GLY A 187 -17.17 -25.42 4.77
N GLN A 188 -15.98 -25.65 5.27
CA GLN A 188 -15.58 -26.91 5.93
C GLN A 188 -14.83 -26.57 7.23
N PRO A 189 -15.34 -26.93 8.41
CA PRO A 189 -14.61 -26.79 9.67
C PRO A 189 -13.22 -27.45 9.59
N GLY A 190 -12.21 -26.78 10.11
CA GLY A 190 -10.81 -27.21 10.00
C GLY A 190 -10.04 -26.68 8.81
N GLN A 191 -10.71 -26.15 7.80
CA GLN A 191 -10.09 -25.63 6.58
C GLN A 191 -10.32 -24.13 6.44
N LEU A 192 -9.36 -23.29 6.87
CA LEU A 192 -9.47 -21.83 6.73
C LEU A 192 -9.63 -21.36 5.26
N ALA A 193 -9.11 -22.12 4.30
CA ALA A 193 -9.31 -21.85 2.88
C ALA A 193 -10.77 -21.95 2.43
N SER A 194 -11.63 -22.56 3.23
CA SER A 194 -13.08 -22.67 2.97
C SER A 194 -13.89 -21.46 3.48
N LEU A 195 -13.25 -20.53 4.18
CA LEU A 195 -13.88 -19.29 4.60
C LEU A 195 -14.27 -18.46 3.38
N GLY A 196 -15.53 -18.05 3.34
CA GLY A 196 -16.03 -17.22 2.25
C GLY A 196 -17.28 -16.43 2.63
N TRP A 197 -17.41 -15.26 2.04
CA TRP A 197 -18.61 -14.47 2.18
C TRP A 197 -19.74 -15.09 1.39
N ARG A 198 -20.91 -15.19 1.98
CA ARG A 198 -22.12 -15.74 1.38
C ARG A 198 -23.27 -14.77 1.57
N SER A 199 -24.25 -14.80 0.66
CA SER A 199 -25.51 -14.10 0.88
C SER A 199 -26.18 -14.66 2.15
N ALA A 200 -26.70 -13.78 2.97
CA ALA A 200 -27.42 -14.11 4.18
C ALA A 200 -28.90 -13.74 4.03
N ASP A 201 -29.76 -14.34 4.84
CA ASP A 201 -31.14 -13.92 4.93
C ASP A 201 -31.25 -12.51 5.51
N ALA A 202 -32.32 -11.82 5.12
CA ALA A 202 -32.62 -10.51 5.69
C ALA A 202 -32.87 -10.63 7.20
N LEU A 203 -32.20 -9.79 7.98
CA LEU A 203 -32.39 -9.75 9.42
C LEU A 203 -33.81 -9.30 9.76
N PRO A 204 -34.40 -9.85 10.83
CA PRO A 204 -35.74 -9.42 11.31
C PRO A 204 -35.70 -7.94 11.70
N LYS A 205 -36.88 -7.32 11.79
CA LYS A 205 -36.99 -5.99 12.37
C LYS A 205 -36.56 -6.01 13.84
N PRO A 206 -35.83 -4.98 14.30
CA PRO A 206 -35.41 -4.91 15.70
C PRO A 206 -36.59 -4.94 16.67
N GLY A 207 -36.53 -5.84 17.64
CA GLY A 207 -37.48 -5.91 18.75
C GLY A 207 -37.20 -4.87 19.84
N LEU A 208 -37.87 -5.02 21.00
CA LEU A 208 -37.68 -4.12 22.15
C LEU A 208 -36.21 -4.14 22.63
N GLY A 209 -35.55 -2.98 22.65
CA GLY A 209 -34.15 -2.82 23.06
C GLY A 209 -33.11 -3.35 22.05
N GLU A 210 -33.50 -3.74 20.83
CA GLU A 210 -32.62 -4.21 19.79
C GLU A 210 -32.30 -3.13 18.76
N VAL A 211 -31.15 -3.30 18.12
CA VAL A 211 -30.62 -2.39 17.08
C VAL A 211 -30.10 -3.20 15.92
N ARG A 212 -30.54 -2.84 14.72
CA ARG A 212 -29.91 -3.33 13.49
C ARG A 212 -28.80 -2.38 13.06
N LEU A 213 -27.62 -2.93 12.88
CA LEU A 213 -26.41 -2.20 12.48
C LEU A 213 -26.06 -2.50 11.03
N ARG A 214 -25.62 -1.48 10.32
CA ARG A 214 -24.79 -1.63 9.13
C ARG A 214 -23.33 -1.64 9.58
N VAL A 215 -22.70 -2.80 9.50
CA VAL A 215 -21.34 -3.03 10.00
C VAL A 215 -20.31 -2.46 9.02
N THR A 216 -19.31 -1.76 9.54
CA THR A 216 -18.20 -1.19 8.74
C THR A 216 -16.85 -1.81 9.07
N ALA A 217 -16.67 -2.31 10.29
CA ALA A 217 -15.46 -2.97 10.75
C ALA A 217 -15.78 -4.00 11.83
N THR A 218 -15.10 -5.14 11.81
CA THR A 218 -15.25 -6.24 12.78
C THR A 218 -13.89 -6.66 13.31
N GLY A 219 -13.73 -6.71 14.63
CA GLY A 219 -12.51 -7.20 15.29
C GLY A 219 -12.41 -8.72 15.22
N LEU A 220 -11.26 -9.25 14.79
CA LEU A 220 -11.00 -10.68 14.78
C LEU A 220 -10.44 -11.12 16.13
N ASN A 221 -10.99 -12.21 16.68
CA ASN A 221 -10.61 -12.81 17.95
C ASN A 221 -10.11 -14.23 17.79
N PHE A 222 -9.28 -14.70 18.71
CA PHE A 222 -8.69 -16.06 18.63
C PHE A 222 -9.78 -17.14 18.70
N ARG A 223 -10.90 -16.87 19.40
CA ARG A 223 -12.08 -17.73 19.41
C ARG A 223 -12.63 -17.99 18.00
N ASP A 224 -12.66 -16.97 17.14
CA ASP A 224 -13.15 -17.13 15.76
C ASP A 224 -12.26 -18.08 14.95
N VAL A 225 -10.93 -18.02 15.17
CA VAL A 225 -9.98 -18.94 14.53
C VAL A 225 -10.16 -20.36 15.04
N MET A 226 -10.31 -20.54 16.36
CA MET A 226 -10.54 -21.87 16.94
C MET A 226 -11.88 -22.47 16.47
N TRP A 227 -12.93 -21.65 16.38
CA TRP A 227 -14.23 -22.08 15.85
C TRP A 227 -14.13 -22.46 14.37
N ALA A 228 -13.50 -21.64 13.55
CA ALA A 228 -13.30 -21.94 12.13
C ALA A 228 -12.48 -23.23 11.90
N GLN A 229 -11.59 -23.54 12.81
CA GLN A 229 -10.78 -24.77 12.78
C GLN A 229 -11.47 -26.00 13.40
N GLY A 230 -12.69 -25.86 13.91
CA GLY A 230 -13.40 -26.97 14.57
C GLY A 230 -12.75 -27.42 15.89
N LEU A 231 -11.97 -26.53 16.54
CA LEU A 231 -11.27 -26.79 17.79
C LEU A 231 -12.12 -26.47 19.03
N LEU A 232 -13.25 -25.77 18.85
CA LEU A 232 -14.22 -25.47 19.90
C LEU A 232 -15.51 -26.25 19.63
N PRO A 233 -15.97 -27.09 20.55
CA PRO A 233 -17.30 -27.69 20.48
C PRO A 233 -18.40 -26.63 20.54
N GLU A 234 -19.52 -26.88 19.89
CA GLU A 234 -20.65 -25.96 19.83
C GLU A 234 -21.25 -25.63 21.19
N ASP A 235 -21.33 -26.62 22.07
CA ASP A 235 -21.83 -26.49 23.45
C ASP A 235 -21.04 -25.49 24.29
N MET A 236 -19.72 -25.39 24.07
CA MET A 236 -18.89 -24.39 24.74
C MET A 236 -19.17 -22.94 24.30
N LEU A 237 -19.87 -22.75 23.18
CA LEU A 237 -20.19 -21.43 22.62
C LEU A 237 -21.63 -20.99 22.88
N MET A 238 -22.51 -21.93 23.21
CA MET A 238 -23.96 -21.68 23.38
C MET A 238 -24.27 -20.68 24.50
N ASP A 239 -23.44 -20.59 25.53
CA ASP A 239 -23.62 -19.67 26.67
C ASP A 239 -23.02 -18.28 26.40
N GLY A 240 -22.24 -18.10 25.33
CA GLY A 240 -21.71 -16.82 24.91
C GLY A 240 -22.76 -15.90 24.28
N PHE A 241 -22.51 -14.59 24.28
CA PHE A 241 -23.32 -13.60 23.60
C PHE A 241 -23.31 -13.75 22.08
N ALA A 242 -22.14 -14.04 21.53
CA ALA A 242 -21.98 -14.28 20.10
C ALA A 242 -22.52 -15.66 19.64
N GLY A 243 -22.68 -16.61 20.56
CA GLY A 243 -23.12 -17.97 20.26
C GLY A 243 -22.17 -18.71 19.29
N PRO A 244 -22.60 -19.78 18.63
CA PRO A 244 -21.81 -20.55 17.66
C PRO A 244 -21.74 -19.84 16.29
N SER A 245 -21.20 -18.62 16.26
CA SER A 245 -21.07 -17.78 15.06
C SER A 245 -19.66 -17.18 14.96
N LEU A 246 -19.31 -16.65 13.79
CA LEU A 246 -18.09 -15.87 13.56
C LEU A 246 -18.35 -14.38 13.84
N GLY A 247 -17.46 -13.78 14.62
CA GLY A 247 -17.52 -12.36 14.98
C GLY A 247 -18.32 -12.11 16.27
N MET A 248 -17.73 -11.28 17.13
CA MET A 248 -18.26 -10.97 18.47
C MET A 248 -18.39 -9.46 18.69
N GLU A 249 -17.66 -8.66 17.95
CA GLU A 249 -17.52 -7.21 18.13
C GLU A 249 -17.46 -6.50 16.79
N CYS A 250 -18.01 -5.29 16.73
CA CYS A 250 -17.98 -4.48 15.51
C CYS A 250 -18.07 -3.00 15.81
N ALA A 251 -17.85 -2.21 14.76
CA ALA A 251 -18.23 -0.81 14.66
C ALA A 251 -19.04 -0.58 13.38
N GLY A 252 -19.98 0.34 13.41
CA GLY A 252 -20.84 0.61 12.27
C GLY A 252 -21.84 1.73 12.54
N PHE A 253 -22.88 1.74 11.73
CA PHE A 253 -23.95 2.72 11.82
C PHE A 253 -25.26 2.05 12.26
N VAL A 254 -26.00 2.68 13.14
CA VAL A 254 -27.37 2.30 13.44
C VAL A 254 -28.19 2.47 12.17
N GLU A 255 -28.76 1.37 11.65
CA GLU A 255 -29.64 1.38 10.48
C GLU A 255 -31.11 1.52 10.91
N GLU A 256 -31.51 0.73 11.91
CA GLU A 256 -32.86 0.74 12.49
C GLU A 256 -32.77 0.43 13.98
N ALA A 257 -33.56 1.15 14.79
CA ALA A 257 -33.65 0.95 16.21
C ALA A 257 -35.05 0.48 16.58
N GLY A 258 -35.11 -0.53 17.45
CA GLY A 258 -36.34 -1.04 17.99
C GLY A 258 -36.94 -0.14 19.09
N PRO A 259 -38.16 -0.44 19.58
CA PRO A 259 -38.79 0.33 20.66
C PRO A 259 -37.89 0.40 21.90
N GLY A 260 -37.88 1.55 22.57
CA GLY A 260 -37.14 1.77 23.83
C GLY A 260 -35.64 2.06 23.65
N VAL A 261 -35.12 2.17 22.43
CA VAL A 261 -33.72 2.47 22.14
C VAL A 261 -33.51 3.97 21.95
N GLY A 262 -32.50 4.53 22.65
CA GLY A 262 -32.10 5.93 22.52
C GLY A 262 -31.12 6.24 21.42
N LEU A 263 -30.63 5.24 20.67
CA LEU A 263 -29.66 5.43 19.57
C LEU A 263 -30.43 5.76 18.26
N ALA A 264 -30.18 6.92 17.68
CA ALA A 264 -30.81 7.34 16.42
C ALA A 264 -30.25 6.62 15.20
N PRO A 265 -31.07 6.32 14.17
CA PRO A 265 -30.57 5.88 12.87
C PRO A 265 -29.53 6.86 12.32
N GLY A 266 -28.43 6.33 11.76
CA GLY A 266 -27.27 7.09 11.30
C GLY A 266 -26.19 7.31 12.36
N SER A 267 -26.47 7.07 13.65
CA SER A 267 -25.47 7.18 14.72
C SER A 267 -24.33 6.17 14.50
N GLN A 268 -23.11 6.61 14.69
CA GLN A 268 -21.93 5.72 14.69
C GLN A 268 -21.79 5.08 16.09
N VAL A 269 -21.63 3.76 16.11
CA VAL A 269 -21.54 2.98 17.33
C VAL A 269 -20.48 1.89 17.21
N PHE A 270 -20.02 1.42 18.36
CA PHE A 270 -19.19 0.22 18.48
C PHE A 270 -19.63 -0.62 19.68
N GLY A 271 -19.36 -1.91 19.66
CA GLY A 271 -19.73 -2.79 20.75
C GLY A 271 -19.76 -4.26 20.35
N PHE A 272 -20.54 -5.03 21.08
CA PHE A 272 -20.73 -6.46 20.83
C PHE A 272 -21.91 -6.72 19.88
N ALA A 273 -21.72 -7.64 18.97
CA ALA A 273 -22.78 -8.12 18.09
C ALA A 273 -22.53 -9.59 17.72
N PRO A 274 -23.53 -10.46 17.82
CA PRO A 274 -23.45 -11.82 17.28
C PRO A 274 -23.26 -11.82 15.78
N ALA A 275 -22.53 -12.80 15.28
CA ALA A 275 -22.28 -12.97 13.85
C ALA A 275 -21.75 -11.69 13.14
N ALA A 276 -20.92 -10.92 13.82
CA ALA A 276 -20.49 -9.60 13.40
C ALA A 276 -19.62 -9.58 12.12
N PHE A 277 -19.09 -10.72 11.66
CA PHE A 277 -18.50 -10.80 10.32
C PHE A 277 -19.61 -10.85 9.27
N ALA A 278 -20.37 -9.77 9.21
CA ALA A 278 -21.50 -9.59 8.30
C ALA A 278 -21.59 -8.13 7.84
N THR A 279 -22.34 -7.87 6.79
CA THR A 279 -22.68 -6.50 6.36
C THR A 279 -23.68 -5.83 7.30
N HIS A 280 -24.52 -6.63 7.96
CA HIS A 280 -25.52 -6.18 8.92
C HIS A 280 -25.53 -7.12 10.13
N ALA A 281 -25.75 -6.57 11.30
CA ALA A 281 -25.87 -7.33 12.54
C ALA A 281 -27.07 -6.84 13.35
N LEU A 282 -27.71 -7.74 14.07
CA LEU A 282 -28.74 -7.43 15.05
C LEU A 282 -28.16 -7.63 16.45
N THR A 283 -28.26 -6.63 17.32
CA THR A 283 -27.71 -6.68 18.67
C THR A 283 -28.57 -5.89 19.67
N ARG A 284 -28.19 -5.93 20.93
CA ARG A 284 -28.85 -5.20 22.02
C ARG A 284 -28.25 -3.80 22.12
N ALA A 285 -29.07 -2.79 22.36
CA ALA A 285 -28.61 -1.41 22.55
C ALA A 285 -27.64 -1.26 23.73
N GLU A 286 -27.82 -1.99 24.81
CA GLU A 286 -26.95 -2.04 25.99
C GLU A 286 -25.56 -2.62 25.72
N ALA A 287 -25.40 -3.36 24.62
CA ALA A 287 -24.11 -3.90 24.17
C ALA A 287 -23.31 -2.90 23.29
N LEU A 288 -23.82 -1.71 23.09
CA LEU A 288 -23.24 -0.68 22.19
C LEU A 288 -22.91 0.61 22.96
N GLN A 289 -21.91 1.33 22.45
CA GLN A 289 -21.60 2.71 22.84
C GLN A 289 -21.44 3.59 21.59
N PRO A 290 -21.78 4.89 21.70
CA PRO A 290 -21.45 5.85 20.64
C PRO A 290 -19.96 5.87 20.33
N LEU A 291 -19.62 6.05 19.07
CA LEU A 291 -18.24 6.17 18.64
C LEU A 291 -17.66 7.50 19.13
N PRO A 292 -16.49 7.51 19.83
CA PRO A 292 -15.82 8.76 20.20
C PRO A 292 -15.50 9.62 18.98
N PRO A 293 -15.65 10.96 19.07
CA PRO A 293 -15.32 11.86 17.96
C PRO A 293 -13.88 11.67 17.44
N GLY A 294 -13.72 11.61 16.11
CA GLY A 294 -12.42 11.46 15.47
C GLY A 294 -11.86 10.02 15.44
N MET A 295 -12.53 9.06 16.04
CA MET A 295 -12.11 7.66 16.00
C MET A 295 -12.65 6.98 14.73
N SER A 296 -11.79 6.22 14.04
CA SER A 296 -12.22 5.42 12.89
C SER A 296 -13.00 4.17 13.33
N PRO A 297 -13.93 3.66 12.53
CA PRO A 297 -14.62 2.40 12.83
C PRO A 297 -13.67 1.22 13.06
N GLU A 298 -12.55 1.16 12.33
CA GLU A 298 -11.56 0.10 12.50
C GLU A 298 -10.85 0.18 13.85
N ALA A 299 -10.50 1.40 14.29
CA ALA A 299 -9.94 1.61 15.63
C ALA A 299 -10.92 1.21 16.72
N ALA A 300 -12.19 1.59 16.57
CA ALA A 300 -13.26 1.25 17.50
C ALA A 300 -13.55 -0.26 17.58
N ALA A 301 -13.47 -0.96 16.44
CA ALA A 301 -13.63 -2.43 16.41
C ALA A 301 -12.50 -3.19 17.13
N THR A 302 -11.44 -2.52 17.58
CA THR A 302 -10.37 -3.14 18.38
C THR A 302 -10.70 -3.19 19.88
N ILE A 303 -11.76 -2.51 20.33
CA ILE A 303 -11.97 -2.12 21.72
C ILE A 303 -12.80 -3.15 22.51
N PRO A 304 -14.03 -3.57 22.08
CA PRO A 304 -14.98 -4.20 22.97
C PRO A 304 -14.43 -5.44 23.69
N VAL A 305 -14.05 -6.46 22.93
CA VAL A 305 -13.57 -7.71 23.51
C VAL A 305 -12.29 -7.53 24.30
N ALA A 306 -11.30 -6.81 23.74
CA ALA A 306 -9.98 -6.68 24.35
C ALA A 306 -10.03 -5.89 25.67
N PHE A 307 -10.66 -4.72 25.66
CA PHE A 307 -10.70 -3.87 26.84
C PHE A 307 -11.67 -4.37 27.91
N ILE A 308 -12.84 -4.92 27.54
CA ILE A 308 -13.75 -5.51 28.52
C ILE A 308 -13.09 -6.72 29.20
N THR A 309 -12.41 -7.59 28.44
CA THR A 309 -11.67 -8.71 29.03
C THR A 309 -10.63 -8.20 30.03
N ALA A 310 -9.85 -7.18 29.67
CA ALA A 310 -8.82 -6.65 30.53
C ALA A 310 -9.39 -5.93 31.77
N ALA A 311 -10.39 -5.05 31.60
CA ALA A 311 -11.02 -4.31 32.69
C ALA A 311 -11.75 -5.25 33.68
N TYR A 312 -12.55 -6.20 33.17
CA TYR A 312 -13.20 -7.19 34.01
C TYR A 312 -12.19 -8.02 34.79
N SER A 313 -11.12 -8.47 34.14
CA SER A 313 -10.05 -9.25 34.77
C SER A 313 -9.28 -8.47 35.85
N LEU A 314 -8.81 -7.29 35.52
CA LEU A 314 -7.87 -6.55 36.40
C LEU A 314 -8.60 -5.66 37.42
N GLU A 315 -9.68 -4.98 37.02
CA GLU A 315 -10.37 -4.04 37.90
C GLU A 315 -11.48 -4.71 38.71
N THR A 316 -12.30 -5.57 38.07
CA THR A 316 -13.44 -6.20 38.76
C THR A 316 -13.02 -7.42 39.56
N LEU A 317 -12.33 -8.40 38.95
CA LEU A 317 -11.97 -9.66 39.62
C LEU A 317 -10.70 -9.54 40.46
N ALA A 318 -9.60 -9.11 39.84
CA ALA A 318 -8.34 -8.98 40.56
C ALA A 318 -8.32 -7.78 41.51
N ARG A 319 -9.10 -6.73 41.26
CA ARG A 319 -9.10 -5.48 42.04
C ARG A 319 -7.68 -4.95 42.21
N LEU A 320 -6.98 -4.84 41.08
CA LEU A 320 -5.60 -4.43 41.00
C LEU A 320 -5.37 -3.07 41.67
N ARG A 321 -4.29 -2.95 42.47
CA ARG A 321 -3.98 -1.77 43.27
C ARG A 321 -2.66 -1.15 42.85
N PRO A 322 -2.45 0.15 43.11
CA PRO A 322 -1.17 0.79 42.89
C PRO A 322 -0.03 0.07 43.61
N GLY A 323 1.10 -0.11 42.93
CA GLY A 323 2.29 -0.77 43.43
C GLY A 323 2.26 -2.30 43.38
N GLU A 324 1.12 -2.95 43.06
CA GLU A 324 1.07 -4.40 42.87
C GLU A 324 1.82 -4.82 41.59
N ARG A 325 2.34 -6.02 41.58
CA ARG A 325 3.09 -6.62 40.48
C ARG A 325 2.14 -7.52 39.67
N VAL A 326 2.00 -7.22 38.38
CA VAL A 326 1.16 -8.02 37.46
C VAL A 326 1.97 -8.62 36.33
N VAL A 327 1.76 -9.88 36.04
CA VAL A 327 2.29 -10.56 34.86
C VAL A 327 1.19 -10.67 33.81
N ILE A 328 1.49 -10.19 32.59
CA ILE A 328 0.59 -10.25 31.44
C ILE A 328 1.22 -11.16 30.38
N HIS A 329 0.68 -12.34 30.20
CA HIS A 329 1.09 -13.24 29.12
C HIS A 329 0.45 -12.83 27.80
N GLY A 330 1.20 -13.02 26.68
CA GLY A 330 0.73 -12.57 25.37
C GLY A 330 0.59 -11.05 25.27
N GLY A 331 1.49 -10.31 25.95
CA GLY A 331 1.40 -8.86 26.19
C GLY A 331 1.23 -8.01 24.93
N ALA A 332 1.74 -8.44 23.77
CA ALA A 332 1.62 -7.69 22.51
C ALA A 332 0.36 -8.04 21.68
N GLY A 333 -0.51 -8.91 22.16
CA GLY A 333 -1.83 -9.20 21.59
C GLY A 333 -2.89 -8.19 22.06
N GLY A 334 -4.11 -8.29 21.53
CA GLY A 334 -5.19 -7.33 21.82
C GLY A 334 -5.45 -7.18 23.32
N VAL A 335 -5.79 -8.28 24.02
CA VAL A 335 -6.07 -8.25 25.48
C VAL A 335 -4.83 -7.83 26.27
N GLY A 336 -3.63 -8.29 25.87
CA GLY A 336 -2.39 -7.94 26.55
C GLY A 336 -2.07 -6.45 26.53
N LEU A 337 -2.26 -5.79 25.38
CA LEU A 337 -2.06 -4.34 25.24
C LEU A 337 -3.13 -3.52 25.99
N ALA A 338 -4.37 -3.97 25.98
CA ALA A 338 -5.44 -3.36 26.78
C ALA A 338 -5.13 -3.48 28.28
N ALA A 339 -4.71 -4.67 28.71
CA ALA A 339 -4.33 -4.94 30.11
C ALA A 339 -3.12 -4.12 30.55
N LEU A 340 -2.12 -3.93 29.67
CA LEU A 340 -0.95 -3.08 29.94
C LEU A 340 -1.39 -1.63 30.22
N GLN A 341 -2.26 -1.07 29.37
CA GLN A 341 -2.76 0.29 29.56
C GLN A 341 -3.52 0.42 30.90
N ILE A 342 -4.43 -0.50 31.18
CA ILE A 342 -5.24 -0.50 32.41
C ILE A 342 -4.34 -0.67 33.64
N ALA A 343 -3.38 -1.60 33.61
CA ALA A 343 -2.48 -1.85 34.73
C ALA A 343 -1.55 -0.63 35.02
N LYS A 344 -1.03 0.00 33.96
CA LYS A 344 -0.20 1.22 34.11
C LYS A 344 -1.03 2.39 34.62
N ALA A 345 -2.28 2.57 34.14
CA ALA A 345 -3.20 3.57 34.68
C ALA A 345 -3.54 3.34 36.16
N ALA A 346 -3.62 2.07 36.60
CA ALA A 346 -3.80 1.70 38.00
C ALA A 346 -2.53 1.88 38.87
N GLY A 347 -1.40 2.25 38.28
CA GLY A 347 -0.11 2.42 39.00
C GLY A 347 0.56 1.10 39.39
N ALA A 348 0.27 0.00 38.70
CA ALA A 348 0.89 -1.30 38.92
C ALA A 348 2.25 -1.44 38.21
N LEU A 349 3.11 -2.33 38.73
CA LEU A 349 4.34 -2.77 38.08
C LEU A 349 4.02 -3.94 37.13
N VAL A 350 4.36 -3.79 35.83
CA VAL A 350 3.92 -4.71 34.81
C VAL A 350 5.09 -5.52 34.25
N ALA A 351 5.04 -6.84 34.37
CA ALA A 351 5.84 -7.76 33.59
C ALA A 351 5.01 -8.29 32.41
N ALA A 352 5.53 -8.20 31.19
CA ALA A 352 4.86 -8.68 29.99
C ALA A 352 5.68 -9.73 29.25
N THR A 353 5.02 -10.75 28.67
CA THR A 353 5.72 -11.74 27.87
C THR A 353 5.30 -11.69 26.41
N ALA A 354 6.25 -11.85 25.48
CA ALA A 354 5.99 -11.94 24.05
C ALA A 354 7.06 -12.77 23.32
N GLY A 355 6.66 -13.46 22.24
CA GLY A 355 7.50 -14.46 21.58
C GLY A 355 8.50 -13.93 20.55
N SER A 356 8.42 -12.65 20.10
CA SER A 356 9.38 -12.11 19.14
C SER A 356 10.11 -10.88 19.68
N PRO A 357 11.34 -10.60 19.21
CA PRO A 357 12.10 -9.41 19.62
C PRO A 357 11.35 -8.09 19.39
N GLU A 358 10.68 -7.96 18.24
CA GLU A 358 9.92 -6.77 17.85
C GLU A 358 8.77 -6.53 18.83
N LYS A 359 8.01 -7.57 19.18
CA LYS A 359 6.95 -7.51 20.17
C LYS A 359 7.47 -7.11 21.54
N ARG A 360 8.62 -7.64 21.94
CA ARG A 360 9.25 -7.29 23.21
C ARG A 360 9.77 -5.85 23.23
N ALA A 361 10.34 -5.38 22.12
CA ALA A 361 10.76 -3.98 21.99
C ALA A 361 9.55 -3.04 22.10
N PHE A 362 8.43 -3.38 21.42
CA PHE A 362 7.20 -2.61 21.48
C PHE A 362 6.62 -2.52 22.91
N LEU A 363 6.61 -3.62 23.66
CA LEU A 363 6.14 -3.63 25.05
C LEU A 363 7.00 -2.75 25.98
N ARG A 364 8.33 -2.70 25.77
CA ARG A 364 9.21 -1.78 26.52
C ARG A 364 8.87 -0.32 26.21
N GLN A 365 8.63 0.02 24.95
CA GLN A 365 8.22 1.38 24.53
C GLN A 365 6.90 1.80 25.18
N LEU A 366 5.96 0.86 25.37
CA LEU A 366 4.69 1.11 26.05
C LEU A 366 4.81 1.16 27.59
N GLY A 367 6.02 1.04 28.14
CA GLY A 367 6.27 1.23 29.57
C GLY A 367 6.06 -0.02 30.42
N ALA A 368 6.14 -1.23 29.85
CA ALA A 368 6.24 -2.44 30.65
C ALA A 368 7.58 -2.45 31.44
N ASP A 369 7.50 -2.68 32.75
CA ASP A 369 8.66 -2.59 33.66
C ASP A 369 9.63 -3.78 33.47
N LEU A 370 9.10 -4.94 33.07
CA LEU A 370 9.88 -6.13 32.74
C LEU A 370 9.29 -6.80 31.47
N VAL A 371 10.16 -7.15 30.52
CA VAL A 371 9.70 -7.80 29.27
C VAL A 371 10.52 -9.06 29.01
N LEU A 372 9.83 -10.20 28.94
CA LEU A 372 10.40 -11.52 28.84
C LEU A 372 9.97 -12.27 27.58
N ASP A 373 10.75 -13.30 27.18
CA ASP A 373 10.40 -14.18 26.08
C ASP A 373 9.37 -15.22 26.53
N SER A 374 8.19 -15.24 25.91
CA SER A 374 7.15 -16.23 26.20
C SER A 374 7.47 -17.65 25.71
N ARG A 375 8.47 -17.80 24.83
CA ARG A 375 8.92 -19.09 24.29
C ARG A 375 10.06 -19.70 25.12
N ASP A 376 10.72 -18.89 25.94
CA ASP A 376 11.75 -19.34 26.86
C ASP A 376 11.09 -19.95 28.11
N ALA A 377 11.37 -21.23 28.36
CA ALA A 377 10.91 -21.90 29.57
C ALA A 377 11.46 -21.25 30.87
N GLY A 378 12.56 -20.48 30.77
CA GLY A 378 13.18 -19.75 31.88
C GLY A 378 12.47 -18.47 32.31
N PHE A 379 11.38 -18.03 31.65
CA PHE A 379 10.67 -16.78 32.00
C PHE A 379 10.31 -16.70 33.48
N ALA A 380 9.90 -17.81 34.08
CA ALA A 380 9.52 -17.88 35.49
C ALA A 380 10.70 -17.66 36.44
N ASP A 381 11.88 -18.13 36.06
CA ASP A 381 13.11 -17.97 36.88
C ASP A 381 13.64 -16.54 36.73
N ALA A 382 13.57 -15.95 35.55
CA ALA A 382 13.87 -14.54 35.32
C ALA A 382 12.94 -13.60 36.12
N LEU A 383 11.63 -13.94 36.21
CA LEU A 383 10.67 -13.23 37.03
C LEU A 383 11.00 -13.32 38.52
N ARG A 384 11.34 -14.50 39.04
CA ARG A 384 11.76 -14.67 40.43
C ARG A 384 13.05 -13.91 40.75
N ALA A 385 13.98 -13.86 39.83
CA ALA A 385 15.20 -13.08 39.99
C ALA A 385 14.93 -11.58 40.09
N ALA A 386 14.03 -11.07 39.25
CA ALA A 386 13.64 -9.68 39.26
C ALA A 386 12.70 -9.30 40.43
N TRP A 387 11.75 -10.19 40.77
CA TRP A 387 10.75 -10.01 41.83
C TRP A 387 10.76 -11.22 42.79
N PRO A 388 11.70 -11.28 43.72
CA PRO A 388 11.89 -12.43 44.62
C PRO A 388 10.68 -12.77 45.51
N ASP A 389 9.87 -11.76 45.88
CA ASP A 389 8.66 -11.91 46.67
C ASP A 389 7.46 -12.48 45.88
N GLY A 390 7.64 -12.68 44.59
CA GLY A 390 6.61 -13.14 43.68
C GLY A 390 5.76 -12.01 43.07
N VAL A 391 4.61 -12.36 42.52
CA VAL A 391 3.69 -11.43 41.83
C VAL A 391 2.28 -11.49 42.43
N ASP A 392 1.56 -10.38 42.40
CA ASP A 392 0.23 -10.28 43.02
C ASP A 392 -0.88 -10.76 42.07
N VAL A 393 -0.71 -10.52 40.76
CA VAL A 393 -1.69 -10.89 39.74
C VAL A 393 -0.98 -11.55 38.53
N VAL A 394 -1.59 -12.62 38.03
CA VAL A 394 -1.21 -13.21 36.75
C VAL A 394 -2.41 -13.17 35.82
N LEU A 395 -2.29 -12.49 34.68
CA LEU A 395 -3.22 -12.59 33.58
C LEU A 395 -2.68 -13.61 32.56
N ASN A 396 -3.24 -14.80 32.61
CA ASN A 396 -2.74 -15.97 31.87
C ASN A 396 -3.48 -16.21 30.55
N SER A 397 -2.72 -16.56 29.53
CA SER A 397 -3.20 -17.08 28.25
C SER A 397 -2.36 -18.27 27.75
N LEU A 398 -1.46 -18.77 28.60
CA LEU A 398 -0.61 -19.91 28.31
C LEU A 398 -1.28 -21.18 28.82
N ALA A 399 -0.98 -22.32 28.17
CA ALA A 399 -1.50 -23.62 28.54
C ALA A 399 -0.39 -24.54 29.09
N GLY A 400 -0.79 -25.58 29.77
CA GLY A 400 0.10 -26.64 30.16
C GLY A 400 1.11 -26.25 31.23
N THR A 401 2.35 -26.72 31.10
CA THR A 401 3.42 -26.48 32.08
C THR A 401 3.74 -24.97 32.25
N ALA A 402 3.54 -24.17 31.23
CA ALA A 402 3.76 -22.74 31.33
C ALA A 402 2.71 -22.07 32.26
N MET A 403 1.45 -22.53 32.21
CA MET A 403 0.39 -22.09 33.13
C MET A 403 0.74 -22.49 34.57
N GLU A 404 1.17 -23.74 34.81
CA GLU A 404 1.56 -24.22 36.16
C GLU A 404 2.73 -23.42 36.72
N ARG A 405 3.74 -23.09 35.89
CA ARG A 405 4.86 -22.24 36.30
C ARG A 405 4.39 -20.81 36.65
N SER A 406 3.45 -20.27 35.89
CA SER A 406 2.88 -18.95 36.15
C SER A 406 2.07 -18.93 37.45
N LEU A 407 1.30 -19.99 37.73
CA LEU A 407 0.58 -20.16 39.01
C LEU A 407 1.56 -20.21 40.21
N ALA A 408 2.72 -20.84 40.04
CA ALA A 408 3.75 -20.93 41.09
C ALA A 408 4.43 -19.59 41.40
N LEU A 409 4.35 -18.57 40.53
CA LEU A 409 4.92 -17.24 40.75
C LEU A 409 4.12 -16.37 41.71
N LEU A 410 2.82 -16.69 41.92
CA LEU A 410 1.96 -15.85 42.77
C LEU A 410 2.44 -15.77 44.22
N SER A 411 2.42 -14.57 44.77
CA SER A 411 2.57 -14.33 46.20
C SER A 411 1.41 -14.91 46.99
N PRO A 412 1.50 -15.07 48.33
CA PRO A 412 0.31 -15.34 49.14
C PRO A 412 -0.80 -14.32 48.89
N PHE A 413 -2.06 -14.79 48.81
CA PHE A 413 -3.24 -13.99 48.43
C PHE A 413 -3.25 -13.48 46.99
N GLY A 414 -2.40 -14.00 46.13
CA GLY A 414 -2.34 -13.64 44.71
C GLY A 414 -3.58 -14.11 43.96
N ARG A 415 -3.77 -13.50 42.78
CA ARG A 415 -4.92 -13.72 41.90
C ARG A 415 -4.47 -14.22 40.54
N PHE A 416 -4.94 -15.41 40.17
CA PHE A 416 -4.71 -15.98 38.85
C PHE A 416 -5.93 -15.81 37.98
N ILE A 417 -5.79 -15.10 36.89
CA ILE A 417 -6.86 -14.86 35.92
C ILE A 417 -6.56 -15.66 34.67
N GLU A 418 -7.37 -16.65 34.35
CA GLU A 418 -7.23 -17.54 33.23
C GLU A 418 -8.11 -17.10 32.04
N LEU A 419 -7.51 -16.74 30.93
CA LEU A 419 -8.20 -16.41 29.70
C LEU A 419 -8.19 -17.56 28.69
N GLY A 420 -7.27 -18.52 28.86
CA GLY A 420 -7.08 -19.66 27.96
C GLY A 420 -8.23 -20.67 28.09
N LYS A 421 -8.81 -21.06 26.95
CA LYS A 421 -9.87 -22.07 26.92
C LYS A 421 -9.35 -23.49 26.68
N ARG A 422 -8.07 -23.64 26.31
CA ARG A 422 -7.51 -24.92 25.88
C ARG A 422 -7.48 -25.95 27.00
N ASP A 423 -6.92 -25.60 28.15
CA ASP A 423 -6.79 -26.53 29.29
C ASP A 423 -8.18 -26.93 29.85
N PHE A 424 -9.21 -26.08 29.70
CA PHE A 424 -10.60 -26.41 30.02
C PHE A 424 -11.21 -27.40 29.01
N ALA A 425 -10.98 -27.16 27.70
CA ALA A 425 -11.51 -28.05 26.66
C ALA A 425 -10.85 -29.45 26.72
N GLU A 426 -9.58 -29.54 27.12
CA GLU A 426 -8.86 -30.79 27.34
C GLU A 426 -9.15 -31.47 28.70
N GLY A 427 -9.94 -30.83 29.57
CA GLY A 427 -10.25 -31.35 30.91
C GLY A 427 -9.01 -31.54 31.79
N ARG A 428 -8.04 -30.68 31.68
CA ARG A 428 -6.73 -30.81 32.34
C ARG A 428 -6.88 -30.66 33.88
N ARG A 429 -6.16 -31.51 34.60
CA ARG A 429 -6.13 -31.48 36.07
C ARG A 429 -5.04 -30.52 36.57
N ALA A 430 -5.38 -29.60 37.45
CA ALA A 430 -4.41 -28.75 38.15
C ALA A 430 -4.17 -29.24 39.58
N GLY A 431 -2.92 -29.17 40.03
CA GLY A 431 -2.56 -29.54 41.42
C GLY A 431 -3.01 -28.46 42.40
N LEU A 432 -3.76 -28.87 43.45
CA LEU A 432 -4.27 -27.94 44.47
C LEU A 432 -3.22 -27.37 45.42
N GLY A 433 -1.97 -27.82 45.33
CA GLY A 433 -0.87 -27.40 46.24
C GLY A 433 -0.60 -25.89 46.25
N ALA A 434 -0.74 -25.22 45.14
CA ALA A 434 -0.55 -23.77 45.05
C ALA A 434 -1.59 -22.98 45.89
N PHE A 435 -2.82 -23.49 46.02
CA PHE A 435 -3.92 -22.82 46.71
C PHE A 435 -3.76 -22.76 48.24
N ARG A 436 -2.80 -23.49 48.82
CA ARG A 436 -2.44 -23.40 50.25
C ARG A 436 -1.96 -21.98 50.65
N ARG A 437 -1.61 -21.14 49.67
CA ARG A 437 -1.18 -19.75 49.88
C ARG A 437 -2.34 -18.74 49.77
N ASN A 438 -3.57 -19.17 49.92
CA ASN A 438 -4.80 -18.35 49.78
C ASN A 438 -4.91 -17.69 48.37
N ILE A 439 -4.52 -18.41 47.36
CA ILE A 439 -4.60 -17.93 45.97
C ILE A 439 -6.05 -18.01 45.48
N SER A 440 -6.50 -16.97 44.79
CA SER A 440 -7.78 -16.96 44.05
C SER A 440 -7.52 -17.31 42.59
N TYR A 441 -8.35 -18.18 42.03
CA TYR A 441 -8.31 -18.55 40.61
C TYR A 441 -9.65 -18.18 39.96
N PHE A 442 -9.57 -17.41 38.86
CA PHE A 442 -10.71 -16.96 38.10
C PHE A 442 -10.60 -17.43 36.65
N ALA A 443 -11.59 -18.18 36.18
CA ALA A 443 -11.77 -18.49 34.79
C ALA A 443 -12.59 -17.39 34.13
N VAL A 444 -12.14 -16.79 33.06
CA VAL A 444 -12.79 -15.65 32.42
C VAL A 444 -13.28 -16.01 31.02
N ASP A 445 -14.56 -15.87 30.80
CA ASP A 445 -15.20 -15.83 29.50
C ASP A 445 -15.91 -14.48 29.31
N ALA A 446 -15.24 -13.54 28.66
CA ALA A 446 -15.77 -12.20 28.43
C ALA A 446 -16.97 -12.19 27.45
N ASP A 447 -17.11 -13.20 26.59
CA ASP A 447 -18.24 -13.35 25.67
C ASP A 447 -19.55 -13.64 26.42
N ALA A 448 -19.47 -14.23 27.60
CA ALA A 448 -20.67 -14.49 28.43
C ALA A 448 -21.21 -13.22 29.10
N LEU A 449 -20.38 -12.17 29.30
CA LEU A 449 -20.80 -10.98 30.09
C LEU A 449 -22.02 -10.24 29.51
N PRO A 450 -22.06 -9.87 28.21
CA PRO A 450 -23.19 -9.12 27.66
C PRO A 450 -24.52 -9.89 27.74
N ARG A 451 -24.48 -11.21 27.83
CA ARG A 451 -25.65 -12.07 27.97
C ARG A 451 -26.03 -12.29 29.45
N ALA A 452 -25.07 -12.72 30.26
CA ALA A 452 -25.32 -13.15 31.63
C ALA A 452 -25.36 -11.98 32.65
N ARG A 453 -24.67 -10.90 32.36
CA ARG A 453 -24.52 -9.70 33.22
C ARG A 453 -24.59 -8.41 32.40
N PRO A 454 -25.68 -8.15 31.65
CA PRO A 454 -25.74 -7.04 30.67
C PRO A 454 -25.43 -5.67 31.30
N ALA A 455 -25.99 -5.38 32.52
CA ALA A 455 -25.72 -4.12 33.20
C ALA A 455 -24.23 -3.93 33.57
N LEU A 456 -23.50 -5.00 33.91
CA LEU A 456 -22.08 -4.94 34.19
C LEU A 456 -21.28 -4.72 32.87
N ALA A 457 -21.63 -5.44 31.83
CA ALA A 457 -20.98 -5.29 30.52
C ALA A 457 -21.15 -3.87 29.95
N GLU A 458 -22.38 -3.33 30.05
CA GLU A 458 -22.70 -1.96 29.64
C GLU A 458 -21.90 -0.92 30.46
N ALA A 459 -21.83 -1.08 31.79
CA ALA A 459 -21.10 -0.18 32.67
C ALA A 459 -19.59 -0.17 32.33
N LEU A 460 -19.00 -1.35 32.12
CA LEU A 460 -17.59 -1.48 31.72
C LEU A 460 -17.34 -0.84 30.35
N LEU A 461 -18.20 -1.11 29.36
CA LEU A 461 -18.03 -0.56 28.02
C LEU A 461 -18.20 0.97 27.99
N ARG A 462 -19.11 1.50 28.81
CA ARG A 462 -19.33 2.94 28.99
C ARG A 462 -18.11 3.61 29.63
N ASP A 463 -17.53 3.03 30.68
CA ASP A 463 -16.33 3.53 31.35
C ASP A 463 -15.14 3.52 30.39
N ILE A 464 -14.96 2.44 29.62
CA ILE A 464 -13.91 2.34 28.58
C ILE A 464 -14.12 3.43 27.52
N ALA A 465 -15.35 3.65 27.05
CA ALA A 465 -15.65 4.68 26.05
C ALA A 465 -15.36 6.08 26.57
N ALA A 466 -15.64 6.37 27.83
CA ALA A 466 -15.30 7.65 28.48
C ALA A 466 -13.79 7.85 28.57
N ARG A 467 -13.04 6.84 29.03
CA ARG A 467 -11.55 6.90 29.11
C ARG A 467 -10.85 6.97 27.74
N LEU A 468 -11.50 6.49 26.69
CA LEU A 468 -11.01 6.68 25.31
C LEU A 468 -11.29 8.11 24.82
N ALA A 469 -12.43 8.68 25.19
CA ALA A 469 -12.80 10.04 24.80
C ALA A 469 -11.94 11.11 25.49
N ASP A 470 -11.49 10.88 26.72
CA ASP A 470 -10.62 11.79 27.49
C ASP A 470 -9.12 11.52 27.27
N GLY A 471 -8.78 10.47 26.50
CA GLY A 471 -7.40 10.10 26.19
C GLY A 471 -6.66 9.32 27.26
N ALA A 472 -7.32 8.89 28.35
CA ALA A 472 -6.71 8.03 29.37
C ALA A 472 -6.44 6.61 28.85
N LEU A 473 -7.20 6.16 27.87
CA LEU A 473 -6.95 4.95 27.09
C LEU A 473 -6.85 5.28 25.60
N ALA A 474 -6.10 4.49 24.86
CA ALA A 474 -5.96 4.59 23.42
C ALA A 474 -6.43 3.31 22.72
N PRO A 475 -7.04 3.40 21.52
CA PRO A 475 -7.37 2.22 20.72
C PRO A 475 -6.10 1.41 20.43
N LEU A 476 -6.26 0.11 20.21
CA LEU A 476 -5.12 -0.78 19.98
C LEU A 476 -4.53 -0.57 18.58
N PRO A 477 -3.23 -0.79 18.40
CA PRO A 477 -2.65 -0.96 17.06
C PRO A 477 -3.40 -2.06 16.32
N TYR A 478 -3.70 -1.85 15.04
CA TYR A 478 -4.45 -2.82 14.26
C TYR A 478 -3.97 -2.91 12.81
N ARG A 479 -4.26 -4.04 12.20
CA ARG A 479 -4.18 -4.21 10.75
C ARG A 479 -5.58 -4.51 10.22
N ALA A 480 -6.05 -3.70 9.25
CA ALA A 480 -7.34 -3.89 8.62
C ALA A 480 -7.20 -4.68 7.31
N PHE A 481 -8.09 -5.65 7.13
CA PHE A 481 -8.21 -6.50 5.94
C PHE A 481 -9.54 -6.23 5.24
N PRO A 482 -9.57 -6.17 3.91
CA PRO A 482 -10.82 -6.16 3.16
C PRO A 482 -11.48 -7.54 3.23
N ALA A 483 -12.77 -7.60 2.91
CA ALA A 483 -13.56 -8.83 2.89
C ALA A 483 -12.89 -9.99 2.14
N GLY A 484 -12.31 -9.73 0.96
CA GLY A 484 -11.64 -10.75 0.15
C GLY A 484 -10.39 -11.37 0.77
N GLU A 485 -9.87 -10.82 1.86
CA GLU A 485 -8.67 -11.30 2.56
C GLU A 485 -8.98 -11.87 3.95
N ALA A 486 -10.23 -12.23 4.23
CA ALA A 486 -10.63 -12.78 5.52
C ALA A 486 -9.76 -14.02 5.89
N GLU A 487 -9.52 -14.94 4.96
CA GLU A 487 -8.63 -16.08 5.18
C GLU A 487 -7.22 -15.66 5.63
N ALA A 488 -6.63 -14.67 4.97
CA ALA A 488 -5.29 -14.18 5.31
C ALA A 488 -5.25 -13.58 6.73
N ALA A 489 -6.31 -12.86 7.15
CA ALA A 489 -6.44 -12.34 8.50
C ALA A 489 -6.50 -13.48 9.53
N PHE A 490 -7.31 -14.52 9.29
CA PHE A 490 -7.41 -15.69 10.17
C PHE A 490 -6.07 -16.43 10.27
N ARG A 491 -5.37 -16.65 9.15
CA ARG A 491 -4.04 -17.27 9.14
C ARG A 491 -3.00 -16.43 9.89
N GLN A 492 -3.04 -15.11 9.75
CA GLN A 492 -2.12 -14.21 10.48
C GLN A 492 -2.36 -14.26 11.99
N LEU A 493 -3.64 -14.32 12.43
CA LEU A 493 -3.98 -14.48 13.85
C LEU A 493 -3.52 -15.84 14.37
N GLN A 494 -3.78 -16.91 13.63
CA GLN A 494 -3.32 -18.26 13.95
C GLN A 494 -1.79 -18.35 14.14
N ALA A 495 -1.03 -17.72 13.24
CA ALA A 495 0.43 -17.66 13.32
C ALA A 495 0.95 -16.75 14.45
N SER A 496 0.07 -16.01 15.14
CA SER A 496 0.44 -15.03 16.17
C SER A 496 1.53 -14.04 15.70
N SER A 497 1.55 -13.67 14.41
CA SER A 497 2.59 -12.82 13.81
C SER A 497 2.25 -11.32 13.80
N HIS A 498 1.15 -10.90 14.45
CA HIS A 498 0.67 -9.52 14.54
C HIS A 498 0.97 -8.90 15.90
N ILE A 499 0.87 -7.56 15.97
CA ILE A 499 0.81 -6.77 17.19
C ILE A 499 -0.60 -6.16 17.27
N GLY A 500 -1.20 -6.13 18.45
CA GLY A 500 -2.54 -5.59 18.67
C GLY A 500 -3.67 -6.44 18.08
N LYS A 501 -4.51 -5.85 17.21
CA LYS A 501 -5.72 -6.49 16.67
C LYS A 501 -5.67 -6.61 15.15
N LEU A 502 -6.39 -7.61 14.64
CA LEU A 502 -6.73 -7.72 13.23
C LEU A 502 -8.21 -7.36 13.07
N VAL A 503 -8.50 -6.55 12.06
CA VAL A 503 -9.85 -6.05 11.76
C VAL A 503 -10.20 -6.44 10.33
N ILE A 504 -11.42 -6.91 10.11
CA ILE A 504 -11.92 -7.23 8.77
C ILE A 504 -13.05 -6.25 8.43
N ARG A 505 -12.96 -5.61 7.27
CA ARG A 505 -14.05 -4.82 6.71
C ARG A 505 -14.99 -5.77 5.97
N PRO A 506 -16.29 -5.78 6.27
CA PRO A 506 -17.25 -6.55 5.50
C PRO A 506 -17.29 -6.05 4.04
N PRO A 507 -17.80 -6.87 3.10
CA PRO A 507 -18.00 -6.41 1.75
C PRO A 507 -18.93 -5.19 1.76
N LEU A 508 -18.52 -4.15 1.04
CA LEU A 508 -19.42 -3.02 0.83
C LEU A 508 -20.63 -3.52 0.04
N ALA A 509 -21.82 -2.98 0.34
CA ALA A 509 -22.96 -3.17 -0.55
C ALA A 509 -22.48 -2.78 -1.94
N SER A 510 -22.42 -3.77 -2.83
CA SER A 510 -22.03 -3.50 -4.19
C SER A 510 -23.03 -2.50 -4.77
N ALA A 511 -22.53 -1.48 -5.43
CA ALA A 511 -23.30 -0.77 -6.44
C ALA A 511 -23.88 -1.71 -7.52
N ALA A 512 -23.67 -3.03 -7.41
CA ALA A 512 -24.28 -4.07 -8.26
C ALA A 512 -25.79 -4.24 -8.06
N GLN A 513 -26.37 -3.62 -7.01
CA GLN A 513 -27.84 -3.37 -6.98
C GLN A 513 -28.20 -1.95 -7.49
N ALA A 514 -27.26 -1.04 -7.62
CA ALA A 514 -27.43 0.05 -8.54
C ALA A 514 -27.40 -0.55 -9.96
N ALA A 515 -28.40 -0.20 -10.77
CA ALA A 515 -28.39 -0.54 -12.21
C ALA A 515 -26.97 -0.25 -12.76
N PRO A 516 -26.44 -1.10 -13.67
CA PRO A 516 -25.12 -0.85 -14.23
C PRO A 516 -25.07 0.59 -14.71
N TRP A 517 -23.95 1.28 -14.41
CA TRP A 517 -23.82 2.69 -14.77
C TRP A 517 -24.23 2.89 -16.25
N GLN A 518 -25.10 3.81 -16.48
CA GLN A 518 -25.59 4.18 -17.81
C GLN A 518 -25.42 5.68 -18.02
N PRO A 519 -25.11 6.08 -19.25
CA PRO A 519 -25.12 7.49 -19.62
C PRO A 519 -26.54 8.09 -19.46
N ASP A 520 -26.58 9.37 -19.10
CA ASP A 520 -27.81 10.16 -19.22
C ASP A 520 -28.11 10.43 -20.70
N GLU A 521 -29.21 9.91 -21.22
CA GLU A 521 -29.61 10.06 -22.63
C GLU A 521 -29.82 11.54 -23.02
N ALA A 522 -30.25 12.38 -22.08
CA ALA A 522 -30.44 13.82 -22.29
C ALA A 522 -29.11 14.60 -22.26
N GLY A 523 -28.04 14.00 -21.74
CA GLY A 523 -26.76 14.63 -21.52
C GLY A 523 -25.81 14.60 -22.72
N ALA A 524 -24.83 15.49 -22.69
CA ALA A 524 -23.72 15.55 -23.65
C ALA A 524 -22.44 14.97 -23.01
N TYR A 525 -21.65 14.27 -23.82
CA TYR A 525 -20.37 13.64 -23.43
C TYR A 525 -19.24 14.16 -24.30
N VAL A 526 -18.12 14.51 -23.69
CA VAL A 526 -16.92 15.01 -24.38
C VAL A 526 -15.82 13.96 -24.28
N VAL A 527 -15.19 13.63 -25.40
CA VAL A 527 -14.07 12.69 -25.47
C VAL A 527 -12.85 13.38 -26.07
N LEU A 528 -11.91 13.79 -25.22
CA LEU A 528 -10.59 14.28 -25.64
C LEU A 528 -9.75 13.11 -26.17
N GLY A 529 -9.16 13.26 -27.35
CA GLY A 529 -8.50 12.16 -28.06
C GLY A 529 -9.49 11.19 -28.69
N GLY A 530 -10.78 11.57 -28.82
CA GLY A 530 -11.87 10.69 -29.26
C GLY A 530 -11.97 10.46 -30.78
N THR A 531 -11.14 11.11 -31.62
CA THR A 531 -11.26 10.97 -33.07
C THR A 531 -10.57 9.73 -33.65
N GLN A 532 -9.78 9.02 -32.86
CA GLN A 532 -9.07 7.82 -33.28
C GLN A 532 -8.67 6.93 -32.10
N GLY A 533 -8.23 5.69 -32.40
CA GLY A 533 -7.67 4.79 -31.40
C GLY A 533 -8.62 4.44 -30.25
N PHE A 534 -8.08 4.24 -29.04
CA PHE A 534 -8.87 3.77 -27.90
C PHE A 534 -9.90 4.79 -27.40
N GLY A 535 -9.64 6.10 -27.58
CA GLY A 535 -10.64 7.14 -27.30
C GLY A 535 -11.87 7.07 -28.22
N LEU A 536 -11.70 6.72 -29.51
CA LEU A 536 -12.82 6.49 -30.43
C LEU A 536 -13.60 5.23 -30.07
N GLU A 537 -12.94 4.15 -29.67
CA GLU A 537 -13.62 2.94 -29.19
C GLU A 537 -14.42 3.22 -27.91
N CYS A 538 -13.90 4.07 -27.00
CA CYS A 538 -14.65 4.53 -25.84
C CYS A 538 -15.88 5.36 -26.23
N ALA A 539 -15.79 6.22 -27.24
CA ALA A 539 -16.96 6.96 -27.75
C ALA A 539 -18.03 6.02 -28.34
N LYS A 540 -17.62 4.98 -29.06
CA LYS A 540 -18.54 3.94 -29.55
C LYS A 540 -19.20 3.18 -28.40
N TRP A 541 -18.43 2.85 -27.36
CA TRP A 541 -18.97 2.21 -26.16
C TRP A 541 -20.00 3.12 -25.47
N LEU A 542 -19.71 4.42 -25.28
CA LEU A 542 -20.66 5.38 -24.73
C LEU A 542 -21.96 5.43 -25.54
N ALA A 543 -21.87 5.46 -26.88
CA ALA A 543 -23.04 5.46 -27.77
C ALA A 543 -23.87 4.16 -27.61
N ALA A 544 -23.21 3.00 -27.60
CA ALA A 544 -23.85 1.71 -27.40
C ALA A 544 -24.49 1.58 -26.00
N ALA A 545 -23.89 2.21 -24.98
CA ALA A 545 -24.43 2.25 -23.63
C ALA A 545 -25.62 3.21 -23.47
N GLY A 546 -25.90 4.09 -24.45
CA GLY A 546 -27.06 4.98 -24.44
C GLY A 546 -26.77 6.49 -24.51
N ALA A 547 -25.50 6.92 -24.60
CA ALA A 547 -25.18 8.32 -24.81
C ALA A 547 -25.67 8.81 -26.17
N ARG A 548 -26.50 9.85 -26.20
CA ARG A 548 -27.13 10.34 -27.44
C ARG A 548 -26.43 11.55 -28.06
N ARG A 549 -25.54 12.21 -27.31
CA ARG A 549 -24.77 13.38 -27.80
C ARG A 549 -23.33 13.22 -27.39
N ILE A 550 -22.41 13.15 -28.38
CA ILE A 550 -20.98 12.90 -28.14
C ILE A 550 -20.14 13.87 -28.95
N ALA A 551 -19.28 14.64 -28.28
CA ALA A 551 -18.31 15.54 -28.93
C ALA A 551 -16.91 14.90 -28.88
N LEU A 552 -16.33 14.70 -30.06
CA LEU A 552 -14.97 14.16 -30.20
C LEU A 552 -14.00 15.33 -30.40
N ILE A 553 -13.02 15.46 -29.53
CA ILE A 553 -12.05 16.58 -29.57
C ILE A 553 -10.67 16.04 -29.88
N SER A 554 -10.00 16.61 -30.87
CA SER A 554 -8.59 16.41 -31.18
C SER A 554 -8.02 17.57 -31.96
N ARG A 555 -6.72 17.66 -32.12
CA ARG A 555 -6.06 18.72 -32.90
C ARG A 555 -6.52 18.76 -34.37
N ARG A 556 -6.89 17.63 -34.95
CA ARG A 556 -7.40 17.56 -36.34
C ARG A 556 -8.92 17.59 -36.46
N GLY A 557 -9.64 17.27 -35.40
CA GLY A 557 -11.11 17.22 -35.41
C GLY A 557 -11.67 16.41 -36.56
N ALA A 558 -12.60 17.01 -37.33
CA ALA A 558 -13.22 16.40 -38.50
C ALA A 558 -12.22 16.06 -39.63
N ALA A 559 -11.06 16.70 -39.71
CA ALA A 559 -10.01 16.39 -40.67
C ALA A 559 -9.19 15.11 -40.31
N THR A 560 -9.56 14.39 -39.26
CA THR A 560 -8.96 13.11 -38.94
C THR A 560 -9.33 12.06 -39.98
N PRO A 561 -8.36 11.35 -40.58
CA PRO A 561 -8.65 10.30 -41.56
C PRO A 561 -9.66 9.26 -41.04
N GLY A 562 -10.69 8.96 -41.84
CA GLY A 562 -11.74 8.01 -41.46
C GLY A 562 -12.84 8.57 -40.55
N MET A 563 -12.83 9.91 -40.23
CA MET A 563 -13.78 10.48 -39.28
C MET A 563 -15.23 10.38 -39.74
N ASP A 564 -15.50 10.55 -41.04
CA ASP A 564 -16.84 10.43 -41.58
C ASP A 564 -17.43 9.00 -41.39
N ALA A 565 -16.59 7.98 -41.57
CA ALA A 565 -16.99 6.61 -41.31
C ALA A 565 -17.25 6.36 -39.82
N ALA A 566 -16.41 6.94 -38.93
CA ALA A 566 -16.59 6.84 -37.50
C ALA A 566 -17.89 7.53 -37.03
N LEU A 567 -18.21 8.70 -37.57
CA LEU A 567 -19.45 9.43 -37.27
C LEU A 567 -20.69 8.63 -37.75
N ARG A 568 -20.62 7.96 -38.90
CA ARG A 568 -21.70 7.07 -39.35
C ARG A 568 -21.90 5.89 -38.40
N VAL A 569 -20.83 5.29 -37.90
CA VAL A 569 -20.93 4.19 -36.89
C VAL A 569 -21.58 4.71 -35.60
N LEU A 570 -21.20 5.87 -35.11
CA LEU A 570 -21.80 6.47 -33.90
C LEU A 570 -23.30 6.78 -34.15
N ALA A 571 -23.65 7.29 -35.31
CA ALA A 571 -25.05 7.50 -35.71
C ALA A 571 -25.86 6.21 -35.80
N ALA A 572 -25.29 5.13 -36.34
CA ALA A 572 -25.91 3.82 -36.33
C ALA A 572 -26.13 3.23 -34.92
N LEU A 573 -25.31 3.62 -33.96
CA LEU A 573 -25.47 3.34 -32.51
C LEU A 573 -26.48 4.27 -31.81
N GLY A 574 -27.10 5.20 -32.55
CA GLY A 574 -28.12 6.11 -32.03
C GLY A 574 -27.58 7.42 -31.45
N ALA A 575 -26.30 7.71 -31.62
CA ALA A 575 -25.68 8.92 -31.07
C ALA A 575 -25.48 10.00 -32.15
N ARG A 576 -25.90 11.24 -31.87
CA ARG A 576 -25.48 12.41 -32.63
C ARG A 576 -24.07 12.79 -32.17
N ALA A 577 -23.09 12.55 -33.04
CA ALA A 577 -21.69 12.85 -32.73
C ALA A 577 -21.15 14.00 -33.58
N SER A 578 -20.27 14.82 -33.01
CA SER A 578 -19.54 15.90 -33.69
C SER A 578 -18.05 15.79 -33.45
N ALA A 579 -17.22 16.27 -34.39
CA ALA A 579 -15.77 16.24 -34.27
C ALA A 579 -15.20 17.66 -34.35
N HIS A 580 -14.51 18.09 -33.32
CA HIS A 580 -13.99 19.45 -33.11
C HIS A 580 -12.47 19.46 -33.17
N ALA A 581 -11.92 20.39 -34.00
CA ALA A 581 -10.48 20.65 -34.02
C ALA A 581 -10.12 21.61 -32.88
N CYS A 582 -9.39 21.09 -31.88
CA CYS A 582 -8.96 21.88 -30.74
C CYS A 582 -7.70 21.26 -30.14
N ASP A 583 -6.70 22.07 -29.81
CA ASP A 583 -5.65 21.67 -28.91
C ASP A 583 -6.17 21.75 -27.48
N ALA A 584 -6.25 20.62 -26.81
CA ALA A 584 -6.78 20.51 -25.45
C ALA A 584 -5.91 21.23 -24.40
N THR A 585 -4.69 21.61 -24.75
CA THR A 585 -3.80 22.42 -23.89
C THR A 585 -4.10 23.90 -23.95
N ASP A 586 -4.81 24.35 -25.02
CA ASP A 586 -5.34 25.69 -25.13
C ASP A 586 -6.70 25.79 -24.40
N ARG A 587 -6.63 26.30 -23.18
CA ARG A 587 -7.80 26.44 -22.31
C ARG A 587 -8.91 27.31 -22.90
N ALA A 588 -8.54 28.35 -23.66
CA ALA A 588 -9.50 29.26 -24.28
C ALA A 588 -10.23 28.54 -25.43
N ALA A 589 -9.50 27.88 -26.31
CA ALA A 589 -10.06 27.08 -27.39
C ALA A 589 -10.96 25.95 -26.87
N LEU A 590 -10.53 25.22 -25.85
CA LEU A 590 -11.32 24.17 -25.21
C LEU A 590 -12.60 24.76 -24.59
N GLY A 591 -12.50 25.89 -23.89
CA GLY A 591 -13.64 26.61 -23.31
C GLY A 591 -14.67 27.03 -24.37
N ALA A 592 -14.23 27.51 -25.55
CA ALA A 592 -15.11 27.86 -26.65
C ALA A 592 -15.90 26.65 -27.19
N VAL A 593 -15.21 25.46 -27.32
CA VAL A 593 -15.89 24.23 -27.72
C VAL A 593 -16.94 23.81 -26.71
N LEU A 594 -16.62 23.84 -25.41
CA LEU A 594 -17.58 23.48 -24.34
C LEU A 594 -18.76 24.45 -24.28
N THR A 595 -18.52 25.74 -24.53
CA THR A 595 -19.59 26.77 -24.60
C THR A 595 -20.52 26.48 -25.76
N THR A 596 -19.99 26.12 -26.93
CA THR A 596 -20.80 25.75 -28.08
C THR A 596 -21.68 24.54 -27.79
N LEU A 597 -21.12 23.51 -27.14
CA LEU A 597 -21.86 22.28 -26.77
C LEU A 597 -23.00 22.60 -25.77
N ARG A 598 -22.76 23.46 -24.80
CA ARG A 598 -23.80 23.89 -23.83
C ARG A 598 -24.92 24.67 -24.52
N ALA A 599 -24.58 25.47 -25.51
CA ALA A 599 -25.55 26.23 -26.29
C ALA A 599 -26.50 25.38 -27.14
N GLU A 600 -26.14 24.10 -27.43
CA GLU A 600 -27.00 23.11 -28.07
C GLU A 600 -28.15 22.60 -27.16
N GLY A 601 -28.22 23.06 -25.92
CA GLY A 601 -29.33 22.80 -25.00
C GLY A 601 -29.29 21.46 -24.27
N ALA A 602 -28.14 20.74 -24.27
CA ALA A 602 -27.93 19.54 -23.48
C ALA A 602 -26.96 19.81 -22.32
N PRO A 603 -27.27 19.41 -21.09
CA PRO A 603 -26.32 19.52 -19.98
C PRO A 603 -25.10 18.65 -20.23
N LEU A 604 -23.91 19.17 -19.92
CA LEU A 604 -22.71 18.36 -19.96
C LEU A 604 -22.72 17.38 -18.77
N ARG A 605 -22.72 16.09 -19.08
CA ARG A 605 -22.84 15.00 -18.10
C ARG A 605 -21.58 14.18 -17.93
N GLY A 606 -20.71 14.17 -18.96
CA GLY A 606 -19.49 13.40 -18.85
C GLY A 606 -18.34 13.92 -19.69
N VAL A 607 -17.15 13.74 -19.18
CA VAL A 607 -15.90 14.01 -19.88
C VAL A 607 -14.96 12.79 -19.80
N VAL A 608 -14.28 12.54 -20.91
CA VAL A 608 -13.27 11.47 -21.03
C VAL A 608 -11.98 12.07 -21.53
N GLN A 609 -10.90 11.94 -20.78
CA GLN A 609 -9.56 12.33 -21.18
C GLN A 609 -8.81 11.07 -21.66
N ALA A 610 -8.73 10.85 -22.98
CA ALA A 610 -8.03 9.75 -23.63
C ALA A 610 -6.86 10.20 -24.50
N ALA A 611 -6.54 11.51 -24.55
CA ALA A 611 -5.42 12.00 -25.31
C ALA A 611 -4.08 11.56 -24.71
N ALA A 612 -3.15 11.13 -25.55
CA ALA A 612 -1.81 10.71 -25.14
C ALA A 612 -0.77 11.01 -26.24
N VAL A 613 0.44 11.29 -25.79
CA VAL A 613 1.66 11.40 -26.61
C VAL A 613 2.72 10.55 -25.93
N PHE A 614 3.53 9.88 -26.72
CA PHE A 614 4.65 9.06 -26.25
C PHE A 614 5.98 9.74 -26.62
N ALA A 615 6.93 9.68 -25.72
CA ALA A 615 8.30 10.15 -25.90
C ALA A 615 9.24 9.29 -25.03
N ASP A 616 9.26 7.98 -25.37
CA ASP A 616 9.98 6.97 -24.62
C ASP A 616 11.51 7.18 -24.73
N GLY A 617 12.24 6.87 -23.68
CA GLY A 617 13.67 6.97 -23.54
C GLY A 617 14.10 6.73 -22.09
N ALA A 618 15.35 6.27 -21.88
CA ALA A 618 15.88 6.10 -20.53
C ALA A 618 15.73 7.40 -19.71
N ALA A 619 15.41 7.29 -18.44
CA ALA A 619 15.18 8.44 -17.57
C ALA A 619 16.34 9.45 -17.63
N ALA A 620 17.59 8.98 -17.58
CA ALA A 620 18.78 9.81 -17.62
C ALA A 620 18.92 10.68 -18.91
N ARG A 621 18.15 10.39 -19.97
CA ARG A 621 18.16 11.12 -21.25
C ARG A 621 16.94 12.01 -21.45
N GLN A 622 16.02 12.03 -20.49
CA GLN A 622 14.79 12.82 -20.59
C GLN A 622 15.00 14.23 -20.01
N ASP A 623 14.74 15.22 -20.85
CA ASP A 623 14.83 16.64 -20.50
C ASP A 623 13.44 17.26 -20.22
N GLY A 624 13.43 18.54 -19.83
CA GLY A 624 12.19 19.29 -19.58
C GLY A 624 11.25 19.34 -20.80
N ALA A 625 11.78 19.35 -22.02
CA ALA A 625 10.98 19.38 -23.23
C ALA A 625 10.25 18.04 -23.46
N SER A 626 10.92 16.92 -23.19
CA SER A 626 10.31 15.58 -23.28
C SER A 626 9.22 15.38 -22.22
N PHE A 627 9.44 15.83 -20.98
CA PHE A 627 8.41 15.82 -19.93
C PHE A 627 7.23 16.73 -20.31
N ALA A 628 7.46 17.98 -20.71
CA ALA A 628 6.41 18.92 -21.10
C ALA A 628 5.53 18.39 -22.24
N ARG A 629 6.16 17.77 -23.26
CA ARG A 629 5.45 17.19 -24.42
C ARG A 629 4.46 16.08 -24.02
N VAL A 630 4.74 15.32 -22.97
CA VAL A 630 3.89 14.21 -22.52
C VAL A 630 2.90 14.66 -21.44
N LEU A 631 3.32 15.53 -20.51
CA LEU A 631 2.46 16.07 -19.46
C LEU A 631 1.34 16.96 -19.99
N ALA A 632 1.61 17.80 -20.99
CA ALA A 632 0.65 18.79 -21.47
C ALA A 632 -0.66 18.15 -21.98
N PRO A 633 -0.68 17.19 -22.92
CA PRO A 633 -1.92 16.59 -23.38
C PRO A 633 -2.63 15.72 -22.35
N LYS A 634 -1.98 15.34 -21.27
CA LYS A 634 -2.55 14.55 -20.18
C LYS A 634 -2.95 15.43 -19.00
N LEU A 635 -1.99 15.90 -18.24
CA LEU A 635 -2.27 16.64 -17.00
C LEU A 635 -2.87 18.02 -17.28
N ALA A 636 -2.23 18.86 -18.11
CA ALA A 636 -2.73 20.21 -18.33
C ALA A 636 -4.10 20.21 -19.02
N ALA A 637 -4.35 19.28 -19.95
CA ALA A 637 -5.66 19.12 -20.57
C ALA A 637 -6.73 18.64 -19.56
N ALA A 638 -6.38 17.73 -18.63
CA ALA A 638 -7.29 17.26 -17.59
C ALA A 638 -7.61 18.36 -16.55
N GLU A 639 -6.61 19.15 -16.14
CA GLU A 639 -6.78 20.31 -15.27
C GLU A 639 -7.64 21.41 -15.95
N ALA A 640 -7.45 21.64 -17.25
CA ALA A 640 -8.30 22.54 -18.02
C ALA A 640 -9.76 22.05 -18.08
N LEU A 641 -9.99 20.77 -18.35
CA LEU A 641 -11.33 20.17 -18.29
C LEU A 641 -11.95 20.32 -16.90
N GLU A 642 -11.22 20.00 -15.83
CA GLU A 642 -11.72 20.14 -14.46
C GLU A 642 -12.19 21.58 -14.18
N ALA A 643 -11.35 22.57 -14.51
CA ALA A 643 -11.66 23.96 -14.25
C ALA A 643 -12.82 24.48 -15.13
N LEU A 644 -12.88 24.08 -16.40
CA LEU A 644 -13.91 24.52 -17.35
C LEU A 644 -15.27 23.82 -17.12
N THR A 645 -15.29 22.72 -16.38
CA THR A 645 -16.52 21.95 -16.10
C THR A 645 -16.87 21.93 -14.60
N ALA A 646 -16.32 22.88 -13.83
CA ALA A 646 -16.52 22.93 -12.38
C ALA A 646 -17.99 23.04 -11.96
N ASP A 647 -18.80 23.78 -12.76
CA ASP A 647 -20.22 24.06 -12.51
C ASP A 647 -21.15 23.08 -13.26
N ASP A 648 -20.64 22.20 -14.11
CA ASP A 648 -21.47 21.24 -14.84
C ASP A 648 -21.85 20.06 -13.92
N PRO A 649 -23.08 19.54 -14.04
CA PRO A 649 -23.56 18.44 -13.23
C PRO A 649 -23.03 17.10 -13.78
N LEU A 650 -21.73 16.94 -13.77
CA LEU A 650 -21.06 15.72 -14.29
C LEU A 650 -21.37 14.52 -13.41
N HIS A 651 -21.64 13.37 -14.03
CA HIS A 651 -21.69 12.07 -13.39
C HIS A 651 -20.58 11.11 -13.91
N LEU A 652 -19.78 11.56 -14.87
CA LEU A 652 -18.62 10.86 -15.39
C LEU A 652 -17.46 11.82 -15.59
N PHE A 653 -16.33 11.57 -14.96
CA PHE A 653 -15.03 12.19 -15.24
C PHE A 653 -14.00 11.09 -15.36
N LEU A 654 -13.78 10.61 -16.60
CA LEU A 654 -12.98 9.43 -16.88
C LEU A 654 -11.61 9.82 -17.42
N LEU A 655 -10.56 9.33 -16.76
CA LEU A 655 -9.17 9.60 -17.10
C LEU A 655 -8.48 8.30 -17.56
N PHE A 656 -7.93 8.31 -18.77
CA PHE A 656 -7.18 7.19 -19.29
C PHE A 656 -5.73 7.27 -18.80
N SER A 657 -5.43 6.53 -17.75
CA SER A 657 -4.09 6.28 -17.23
C SER A 657 -3.48 5.02 -17.87
N SER A 658 -2.41 4.51 -17.32
CA SER A 658 -1.70 3.32 -17.79
C SER A 658 -1.37 2.38 -16.63
N ALA A 659 -1.45 1.07 -16.86
CA ALA A 659 -1.00 0.08 -15.88
C ALA A 659 0.50 0.22 -15.53
N THR A 660 1.28 0.91 -16.37
CA THR A 660 2.71 1.17 -16.13
C THR A 660 2.95 2.05 -14.91
N THR A 661 1.98 2.86 -14.47
CA THR A 661 2.07 3.64 -13.23
C THR A 661 2.19 2.76 -12.00
N ALA A 662 1.56 1.58 -12.05
CA ALA A 662 1.56 0.63 -10.94
C ALA A 662 2.97 0.11 -10.58
N PHE A 663 3.85 -0.01 -11.57
CA PHE A 663 5.17 -0.65 -11.37
C PHE A 663 6.35 0.16 -11.95
N GLY A 664 6.12 1.33 -12.56
CA GLY A 664 7.21 2.17 -13.09
C GLY A 664 7.93 1.55 -14.28
N ASN A 665 7.33 1.54 -15.48
CA ASN A 665 7.92 0.89 -16.65
C ASN A 665 9.23 1.59 -17.08
N PRO A 666 10.38 0.88 -17.16
CA PRO A 666 11.64 1.46 -17.63
C PRO A 666 11.52 2.06 -19.02
N GLY A 667 12.19 3.19 -19.26
CA GLY A 667 12.14 3.92 -20.54
C GLY A 667 10.93 4.84 -20.70
N GLN A 668 10.06 4.93 -19.70
CA GLN A 668 8.81 5.70 -19.78
C GLN A 668 8.61 6.69 -18.63
N ALA A 669 9.67 7.28 -18.10
CA ALA A 669 9.61 8.15 -16.92
C ALA A 669 8.61 9.30 -17.09
N ASN A 670 8.61 10.01 -18.24
CA ASN A 670 7.66 11.06 -18.55
C ASN A 670 6.22 10.55 -18.69
N TYR A 671 6.03 9.39 -19.34
CA TYR A 671 4.70 8.81 -19.54
C TYR A 671 4.10 8.28 -18.24
N VAL A 672 4.89 7.61 -17.41
CA VAL A 672 4.48 7.12 -16.10
C VAL A 672 4.14 8.29 -15.17
N ALA A 673 4.98 9.33 -15.12
CA ALA A 673 4.71 10.53 -14.33
C ALA A 673 3.41 11.23 -14.73
N ALA A 674 3.18 11.41 -16.04
CA ALA A 674 1.97 12.06 -16.55
C ALA A 674 0.68 11.26 -16.24
N ASN A 675 0.74 9.93 -16.33
CA ASN A 675 -0.39 9.07 -15.99
C ASN A 675 -0.65 9.00 -14.47
N ALA A 676 0.41 8.97 -13.66
CA ALA A 676 0.29 9.02 -12.21
C ALA A 676 -0.35 10.34 -11.74
N ALA A 677 -0.03 11.47 -12.41
CA ALA A 677 -0.70 12.74 -12.16
C ALA A 677 -2.22 12.69 -12.41
N LEU A 678 -2.68 11.98 -13.45
CA LEU A 678 -4.12 11.77 -13.69
C LEU A 678 -4.76 10.95 -12.56
N GLU A 679 -4.05 9.98 -12.01
CA GLU A 679 -4.53 9.18 -10.87
C GLU A 679 -4.67 10.03 -9.61
N GLY A 680 -3.69 10.91 -9.34
CA GLY A 680 -3.79 11.90 -8.25
C GLY A 680 -4.96 12.86 -8.45
N LEU A 681 -5.18 13.33 -9.68
CA LEU A 681 -6.34 14.18 -9.99
C LEU A 681 -7.68 13.47 -9.69
N ALA A 682 -7.79 12.18 -10.04
CA ALA A 682 -8.98 11.40 -9.74
C ALA A 682 -9.20 11.24 -8.22
N ARG A 683 -8.15 10.98 -7.45
CA ARG A 683 -8.23 10.89 -5.97
C ARG A 683 -8.67 12.22 -5.36
N ARG A 684 -8.05 13.33 -5.78
CA ARG A 684 -8.40 14.68 -5.31
C ARG A 684 -9.88 15.01 -5.57
N ARG A 685 -10.38 14.73 -6.77
CA ARG A 685 -11.79 14.98 -7.11
C ARG A 685 -12.75 14.15 -6.27
N ASN A 686 -12.44 12.86 -6.06
CA ASN A 686 -13.25 11.99 -5.21
C ASN A 686 -13.24 12.44 -3.74
N ALA A 687 -12.09 12.89 -3.22
CA ALA A 687 -12.00 13.46 -1.87
C ALA A 687 -12.88 14.71 -1.70
N GLN A 688 -13.11 15.46 -2.79
CA GLN A 688 -14.03 16.63 -2.84
C GLN A 688 -15.50 16.22 -3.10
N GLY A 689 -15.84 14.94 -3.14
CA GLY A 689 -17.18 14.44 -3.46
C GLY A 689 -17.58 14.59 -4.94
N LYS A 690 -16.62 14.86 -5.82
CA LYS A 690 -16.85 14.99 -7.28
C LYS A 690 -16.54 13.68 -7.98
N PRO A 691 -17.34 13.23 -8.97
CA PRO A 691 -17.07 11.98 -9.68
C PRO A 691 -15.75 12.05 -10.44
N ALA A 692 -14.91 11.02 -10.30
CA ALA A 692 -13.74 10.79 -11.13
C ALA A 692 -13.28 9.35 -11.05
N LEU A 693 -12.81 8.81 -12.17
CA LEU A 693 -12.18 7.49 -12.25
C LEU A 693 -10.97 7.56 -13.19
N ALA A 694 -9.80 7.27 -12.70
CA ALA A 694 -8.63 7.01 -13.52
C ALA A 694 -8.48 5.50 -13.72
N ILE A 695 -8.39 5.07 -14.98
CA ILE A 695 -8.16 3.67 -15.31
C ILE A 695 -6.77 3.50 -15.88
N GLY A 696 -5.92 2.76 -15.15
CA GLY A 696 -4.63 2.30 -15.61
C GLY A 696 -4.78 1.13 -16.57
N TRP A 697 -4.92 1.44 -17.85
CA TRP A 697 -5.09 0.44 -18.88
C TRP A 697 -3.82 -0.34 -19.15
N GLY A 698 -3.94 -1.66 -19.24
CA GLY A 698 -2.93 -2.52 -19.83
C GLY A 698 -2.83 -2.34 -21.37
N PRO A 699 -1.95 -3.10 -22.03
CA PRO A 699 -1.81 -3.03 -23.48
C PRO A 699 -3.13 -3.34 -24.20
N ILE A 700 -3.50 -2.51 -25.20
CA ILE A 700 -4.70 -2.70 -26.02
C ILE A 700 -4.29 -3.14 -27.42
N ALA A 701 -4.76 -4.33 -27.85
CA ALA A 701 -4.29 -5.00 -29.06
C ALA A 701 -4.73 -4.35 -30.37
N ASN A 702 -6.00 -3.93 -30.45
CA ASN A 702 -6.66 -3.53 -31.72
C ASN A 702 -7.00 -2.04 -31.78
N ALA A 703 -6.46 -1.24 -30.86
CA ALA A 703 -6.66 0.19 -30.83
C ALA A 703 -5.43 0.92 -30.24
N GLY A 704 -5.05 2.06 -30.79
CA GLY A 704 -3.96 2.89 -30.28
C GLY A 704 -2.60 2.63 -30.93
N VAL A 705 -1.49 2.89 -30.20
CA VAL A 705 -0.11 2.88 -30.73
C VAL A 705 0.35 1.46 -31.09
N LEU A 706 -0.03 0.47 -30.30
CA LEU A 706 0.38 -0.93 -30.51
C LEU A 706 -0.12 -1.55 -31.83
N THR A 707 -1.20 -0.99 -32.42
CA THR A 707 -1.66 -1.43 -33.75
C THR A 707 -0.75 -0.98 -34.89
N ARG A 708 0.11 0.02 -34.65
CA ARG A 708 1.02 0.59 -35.62
C ARG A 708 2.43 0.04 -35.52
N GLU A 709 2.78 -0.54 -34.36
CA GLU A 709 4.13 -1.00 -34.01
C GLU A 709 4.06 -2.39 -33.38
N ALA A 710 3.94 -3.42 -34.20
CA ALA A 710 3.90 -4.83 -33.76
C ALA A 710 5.15 -5.20 -32.92
N ALA A 711 6.31 -4.67 -33.28
CA ALA A 711 7.56 -4.87 -32.54
C ALA A 711 7.48 -4.30 -31.11
N ALA A 712 6.80 -3.18 -30.90
CA ALA A 712 6.61 -2.59 -29.58
C ALA A 712 5.69 -3.45 -28.71
N ALA A 713 4.65 -4.06 -29.29
CA ALA A 713 3.74 -4.98 -28.58
C ALA A 713 4.47 -6.24 -28.09
N GLU A 714 5.28 -6.87 -28.96
CA GLU A 714 6.08 -8.04 -28.60
C GLU A 714 7.17 -7.71 -27.56
N LYS A 715 7.76 -6.51 -27.65
CA LYS A 715 8.76 -6.04 -26.69
C LYS A 715 8.14 -5.82 -25.32
N LEU A 716 6.94 -5.22 -25.26
CA LEU A 716 6.19 -5.02 -24.03
C LEU A 716 5.80 -6.36 -23.39
N GLU A 717 5.31 -7.33 -24.17
CA GLU A 717 5.00 -8.67 -23.68
C GLU A 717 6.22 -9.38 -23.08
N ARG A 718 7.39 -9.23 -23.68
CA ARG A 718 8.64 -9.83 -23.16
C ARG A 718 9.10 -9.17 -21.87
N LEU A 719 9.03 -7.83 -21.77
CA LEU A 719 9.56 -7.09 -20.61
C LEU A 719 8.61 -7.15 -19.41
N SER A 720 7.30 -7.02 -19.64
CA SER A 720 6.30 -6.91 -18.60
C SER A 720 5.43 -8.16 -18.43
N GLY A 721 5.56 -9.16 -19.32
CA GLY A 721 4.67 -10.31 -19.34
C GLY A 721 3.19 -9.92 -19.54
N ALA A 722 2.93 -8.67 -19.95
CA ALA A 722 1.58 -8.15 -20.13
C ALA A 722 0.98 -8.64 -21.45
N LYS A 723 -0.15 -9.32 -21.40
CA LYS A 723 -0.87 -9.76 -22.60
C LYS A 723 -1.84 -8.67 -23.06
N PRO A 724 -1.80 -8.29 -24.35
CA PRO A 724 -2.73 -7.30 -24.88
C PRO A 724 -4.19 -7.76 -24.78
N MET A 725 -5.10 -6.82 -24.46
CA MET A 725 -6.55 -7.01 -24.42
C MET A 725 -7.19 -6.36 -25.65
N ALA A 726 -8.27 -6.94 -26.19
CA ALA A 726 -9.07 -6.27 -27.21
C ALA A 726 -9.76 -5.02 -26.61
N ALA A 727 -9.83 -3.91 -27.35
CA ALA A 727 -10.48 -2.68 -26.89
C ALA A 727 -11.92 -2.92 -26.42
N GLN A 728 -12.69 -3.72 -27.17
CA GLN A 728 -14.09 -4.06 -26.84
C GLN A 728 -14.18 -4.85 -25.53
N GLU A 729 -13.28 -5.81 -25.32
CA GLU A 729 -13.19 -6.57 -24.08
C GLU A 729 -12.88 -5.68 -22.87
N ALA A 730 -11.88 -4.80 -23.01
CA ALA A 730 -11.52 -3.86 -21.98
C ALA A 730 -12.66 -2.90 -21.62
N LEU A 731 -13.35 -2.34 -22.64
CA LEU A 731 -14.47 -1.42 -22.45
C LEU A 731 -15.76 -2.09 -21.97
N ALA A 732 -15.95 -3.40 -22.21
CA ALA A 732 -17.10 -4.14 -21.68
C ALA A 732 -17.13 -4.14 -20.13
N THR A 733 -15.99 -3.98 -19.48
CA THR A 733 -15.90 -3.89 -18.03
C THR A 733 -16.18 -2.48 -17.47
N LEU A 734 -16.21 -1.45 -18.34
CA LEU A 734 -16.15 -0.04 -17.91
C LEU A 734 -17.35 0.37 -17.03
N ALA A 735 -18.57 -0.09 -17.35
CA ALA A 735 -19.73 0.20 -16.51
C ALA A 735 -19.57 -0.33 -15.06
N ALA A 736 -19.01 -1.53 -14.92
CA ALA A 736 -18.71 -2.11 -13.60
C ALA A 736 -17.57 -1.37 -12.89
N LEU A 737 -16.54 -0.92 -13.63
CA LEU A 737 -15.44 -0.14 -13.05
C LEU A 737 -15.92 1.23 -12.53
N ILE A 738 -16.81 1.91 -13.27
CA ILE A 738 -17.42 3.17 -12.83
C ILE A 738 -18.28 2.92 -11.59
N ALA A 739 -19.11 1.88 -11.60
CA ALA A 739 -19.97 1.53 -10.48
C ALA A 739 -19.18 1.11 -9.21
N ALA A 740 -17.94 0.65 -9.35
CA ALA A 740 -17.08 0.28 -8.21
C ALA A 740 -16.72 1.48 -7.31
N GLY A 741 -16.86 2.72 -7.78
CA GLY A 741 -16.69 3.95 -7.00
C GLY A 741 -15.24 4.21 -6.52
N ALA A 742 -14.26 3.43 -6.98
CA ALA A 742 -12.87 3.64 -6.63
C ALA A 742 -12.24 4.72 -7.53
N PRO A 743 -11.43 5.64 -7.00
CA PRO A 743 -10.85 6.72 -7.81
C PRO A 743 -9.82 6.24 -8.83
N VAL A 744 -9.13 5.14 -8.55
CA VAL A 744 -8.08 4.56 -9.42
C VAL A 744 -8.21 3.06 -9.47
N ILE A 745 -8.24 2.52 -10.70
CA ILE A 745 -8.29 1.07 -10.95
C ILE A 745 -7.32 0.76 -12.09
N HIS A 746 -6.51 -0.29 -11.94
CA HIS A 746 -5.69 -0.80 -13.04
C HIS A 746 -6.33 -2.04 -13.64
N LEU A 747 -6.53 -2.06 -14.96
CA LEU A 747 -7.08 -3.19 -15.71
C LEU A 747 -6.02 -3.70 -16.69
N ALA A 748 -5.37 -4.80 -16.35
CA ALA A 748 -4.32 -5.39 -17.16
C ALA A 748 -4.23 -6.91 -16.98
N ARG A 749 -3.79 -7.60 -18.03
CA ARG A 749 -3.41 -9.01 -17.98
C ARG A 749 -1.90 -9.09 -17.79
N MET A 750 -1.45 -9.39 -16.57
CA MET A 750 -0.04 -9.33 -16.19
C MET A 750 0.46 -10.72 -15.74
N ASN A 751 1.67 -11.04 -16.11
CA ASN A 751 2.40 -12.18 -15.54
C ASN A 751 3.32 -11.66 -14.40
N TRP A 752 2.78 -11.59 -13.19
CA TRP A 752 3.49 -11.05 -12.04
C TRP A 752 4.76 -11.83 -11.69
N GLU A 753 4.77 -13.17 -11.85
CA GLU A 753 5.96 -13.99 -11.60
C GLU A 753 7.10 -13.64 -12.55
N GLY A 754 6.80 -13.52 -13.85
CA GLY A 754 7.78 -13.10 -14.86
C GLY A 754 8.28 -11.67 -14.62
N MET A 755 7.38 -10.75 -14.23
CA MET A 755 7.74 -9.37 -13.96
C MET A 755 8.59 -9.20 -12.69
N GLN A 756 8.35 -9.98 -11.64
CA GLN A 756 9.15 -9.91 -10.42
C GLN A 756 10.63 -10.21 -10.68
N ALA A 757 10.93 -11.08 -11.64
CA ALA A 757 12.29 -11.35 -12.05
C ALA A 757 12.94 -10.19 -12.83
N ALA A 758 12.13 -9.31 -13.44
CA ALA A 758 12.59 -8.24 -14.32
C ALA A 758 12.57 -6.84 -13.66
N LEU A 759 11.68 -6.59 -12.71
CA LEU A 759 11.46 -5.27 -12.14
C LEU A 759 11.79 -5.24 -10.64
N PRO A 760 12.90 -4.61 -10.22
CA PRO A 760 13.33 -4.53 -8.82
C PRO A 760 12.27 -3.97 -7.86
N ILE A 761 11.47 -3.01 -8.30
CA ILE A 761 10.41 -2.39 -7.49
C ILE A 761 9.38 -3.42 -6.98
N LEU A 762 9.14 -4.51 -7.69
CA LEU A 762 8.15 -5.52 -7.29
C LEU A 762 8.58 -6.34 -6.06
N ALA A 763 9.82 -6.18 -5.59
CA ALA A 763 10.27 -6.70 -4.31
C ALA A 763 9.84 -5.83 -3.11
N GLU A 764 9.33 -4.61 -3.35
CA GLU A 764 8.88 -3.70 -2.29
C GLU A 764 7.60 -4.22 -1.60
N PRO A 765 7.39 -3.86 -0.31
CA PRO A 765 6.22 -4.30 0.46
C PRO A 765 4.87 -3.96 -0.18
N ALA A 766 4.80 -2.90 -0.98
CA ALA A 766 3.59 -2.48 -1.70
C ALA A 766 3.02 -3.58 -2.62
N TYR A 767 3.85 -4.49 -3.11
CA TYR A 767 3.47 -5.53 -4.07
C TYR A 767 3.36 -6.93 -3.46
N ALA A 768 3.51 -7.06 -2.15
CA ALA A 768 3.54 -8.35 -1.45
C ALA A 768 2.29 -9.24 -1.71
N ALA A 769 1.14 -8.62 -2.01
CA ALA A 769 -0.09 -9.34 -2.30
C ALA A 769 -0.25 -9.79 -3.76
N LEU A 770 0.64 -9.36 -4.69
CA LEU A 770 0.55 -9.67 -6.12
C LEU A 770 1.34 -10.92 -6.53
N GLY A 771 2.31 -11.34 -5.73
CA GLY A 771 3.12 -12.54 -5.96
C GLY A 771 3.00 -13.50 -4.79
N GLY A 772 2.78 -14.79 -5.06
CA GLY A 772 2.98 -15.83 -4.07
C GLY A 772 4.40 -15.71 -3.50
N ARG A 773 4.59 -16.08 -2.24
CA ARG A 773 5.84 -16.03 -1.48
C ARG A 773 7.07 -16.18 -2.37
N MET A 774 7.80 -15.10 -2.58
CA MET A 774 9.16 -15.20 -3.09
C MET A 774 9.99 -16.03 -2.11
N ALA A 775 10.31 -17.24 -2.51
CA ALA A 775 11.57 -17.80 -2.12
C ALA A 775 12.63 -16.87 -2.74
N ARG A 776 13.33 -16.09 -1.93
CA ARG A 776 14.60 -15.50 -2.33
C ARG A 776 15.45 -16.63 -2.86
N ARG A 777 15.57 -16.72 -4.18
CA ARG A 777 16.62 -17.49 -4.82
C ARG A 777 17.92 -16.69 -4.74
N ASP A 778 18.37 -16.42 -3.52
CA ASP A 778 19.71 -15.86 -3.26
C ASP A 778 20.83 -16.89 -3.58
N GLY A 779 20.48 -18.11 -4.05
CA GLY A 779 21.44 -19.18 -4.24
C GLY A 779 22.22 -19.12 -5.55
N ASP A 780 21.56 -18.82 -6.69
CA ASP A 780 22.23 -19.02 -8.00
C ASP A 780 23.19 -17.88 -8.37
N GLY A 781 22.82 -16.61 -8.10
CA GLY A 781 23.68 -15.46 -8.35
C GLY A 781 24.88 -15.41 -7.39
N ALA A 782 24.67 -15.71 -6.12
CA ALA A 782 25.74 -15.78 -5.13
C ALA A 782 26.72 -16.94 -5.42
N ALA A 783 26.22 -18.08 -5.87
CA ALA A 783 27.05 -19.21 -6.24
C ALA A 783 27.89 -18.91 -7.49
N LEU A 784 27.31 -18.29 -8.52
CA LEU A 784 28.06 -17.87 -9.72
C LEU A 784 29.11 -16.82 -9.38
N ARG A 785 28.74 -15.81 -8.56
CA ARG A 785 29.67 -14.78 -8.08
C ARG A 785 30.84 -15.38 -7.29
N ALA A 786 30.56 -16.27 -6.32
CA ALA A 786 31.59 -16.96 -5.55
C ALA A 786 32.53 -17.78 -6.47
N ARG A 787 31.99 -18.41 -7.51
CA ARG A 787 32.77 -19.14 -8.50
C ARG A 787 33.67 -18.23 -9.31
N LEU A 788 33.16 -17.08 -9.81
CA LEU A 788 33.91 -16.10 -10.56
C LEU A 788 35.02 -15.44 -9.71
N LEU A 789 34.74 -15.14 -8.45
CA LEU A 789 35.73 -14.59 -7.50
C LEU A 789 36.85 -15.58 -7.16
N GLY A 790 36.59 -16.89 -7.27
CA GLY A 790 37.61 -17.94 -7.10
C GLY A 790 38.46 -18.25 -8.34
N MET A 791 38.20 -17.59 -9.48
CA MET A 791 38.93 -17.78 -10.73
C MET A 791 40.03 -16.73 -10.89
N SER A 792 40.98 -16.98 -11.81
CA SER A 792 41.89 -15.89 -12.26
C SER A 792 41.10 -14.79 -12.95
N PRO A 793 41.54 -13.52 -12.88
CA PRO A 793 40.83 -12.39 -13.51
C PRO A 793 40.56 -12.58 -15.00
N GLU A 794 41.47 -13.26 -15.71
CA GLU A 794 41.33 -13.55 -17.15
C GLU A 794 40.25 -14.61 -17.39
N ALA A 795 40.23 -15.68 -16.59
CA ALA A 795 39.24 -16.75 -16.69
C ALA A 795 37.85 -16.22 -16.35
N ALA A 796 37.72 -15.39 -15.33
CA ALA A 796 36.47 -14.77 -14.92
C ALA A 796 35.93 -13.82 -15.99
N ARG A 797 36.81 -13.00 -16.63
CA ARG A 797 36.40 -12.14 -17.75
C ARG A 797 35.92 -12.97 -18.96
N SER A 798 36.58 -14.07 -19.27
CA SER A 798 36.15 -14.95 -20.35
C SER A 798 34.78 -15.54 -20.11
N GLU A 799 34.49 -15.98 -18.87
CA GLU A 799 33.20 -16.52 -18.51
C GLU A 799 32.11 -15.44 -18.47
N LEU A 800 32.42 -14.23 -17.95
CA LEU A 800 31.53 -13.09 -18.01
C LEU A 800 31.19 -12.67 -19.44
N LEU A 801 32.18 -12.74 -20.36
CA LEU A 801 31.95 -12.43 -21.76
C LEU A 801 31.05 -13.46 -22.45
N ALA A 802 31.21 -14.73 -22.14
CA ALA A 802 30.33 -15.79 -22.62
C ALA A 802 28.90 -15.58 -22.11
N LEU A 803 28.73 -15.28 -20.81
CA LEU A 803 27.45 -15.00 -20.21
C LEU A 803 26.77 -13.76 -20.83
N ALA A 804 27.50 -12.66 -20.98
CA ALA A 804 26.99 -11.43 -21.56
C ALA A 804 26.59 -11.62 -23.04
N ARG A 805 27.34 -12.43 -23.77
CA ARG A 805 27.06 -12.82 -25.16
C ARG A 805 25.80 -13.65 -25.30
N GLU A 806 25.58 -14.62 -24.40
CA GLU A 806 24.34 -15.40 -24.33
C GLU A 806 23.13 -14.53 -24.05
N GLU A 807 23.20 -13.63 -23.07
CA GLU A 807 22.11 -12.74 -22.74
C GLU A 807 21.82 -11.74 -23.88
N MET A 808 22.87 -11.22 -24.53
CA MET A 808 22.72 -10.35 -25.70
C MET A 808 22.07 -11.12 -26.88
N ALA A 809 22.50 -12.33 -27.15
CA ALA A 809 21.93 -13.19 -28.19
C ALA A 809 20.44 -13.45 -27.95
N ARG A 810 20.07 -13.70 -26.68
CA ARG A 810 18.69 -13.86 -26.25
C ARG A 810 17.85 -12.58 -26.47
N ILE A 811 18.40 -11.40 -26.12
CA ILE A 811 17.71 -10.10 -26.27
C ILE A 811 17.51 -9.77 -27.76
N LEU A 812 18.52 -9.97 -28.57
CA LEU A 812 18.51 -9.67 -30.01
C LEU A 812 17.87 -10.78 -30.86
N ARG A 813 17.54 -11.94 -30.28
CA ARG A 813 17.09 -13.17 -30.98
C ARG A 813 18.06 -13.60 -32.09
N LEU A 814 19.34 -13.53 -31.78
CA LEU A 814 20.41 -13.98 -32.67
C LEU A 814 21.06 -15.23 -32.10
N PRO A 815 21.69 -16.09 -32.93
CA PRO A 815 22.55 -17.13 -32.36
C PRO A 815 23.76 -16.50 -31.69
N PRO A 816 24.29 -17.05 -30.58
CA PRO A 816 25.41 -16.45 -29.84
C PRO A 816 26.65 -16.14 -30.70
N GLU A 817 26.88 -16.90 -31.75
CA GLU A 817 27.99 -16.74 -32.71
C GLU A 817 27.85 -15.48 -33.55
N ALA A 818 26.63 -14.99 -33.78
CA ALA A 818 26.36 -13.77 -34.55
C ALA A 818 26.59 -12.49 -33.73
N VAL A 819 26.70 -12.60 -32.39
CA VAL A 819 26.95 -11.45 -31.51
C VAL A 819 28.45 -11.14 -31.51
N ARG A 820 28.84 -10.07 -32.19
CA ARG A 820 30.24 -9.59 -32.24
C ARG A 820 30.54 -8.78 -30.98
N VAL A 821 31.56 -9.18 -30.26
CA VAL A 821 31.91 -8.60 -28.94
C VAL A 821 32.66 -7.27 -29.05
N ASP A 822 33.20 -7.00 -30.22
CA ASP A 822 33.99 -5.81 -30.57
C ASP A 822 33.19 -4.71 -31.30
N GLN A 823 31.95 -4.98 -31.63
CA GLN A 823 31.06 -4.03 -32.30
C GLN A 823 30.28 -3.17 -31.31
N PRO A 824 30.09 -1.86 -31.56
CA PRO A 824 29.21 -1.03 -30.73
C PRO A 824 27.81 -1.60 -30.60
N LEU A 825 27.24 -1.59 -29.39
CA LEU A 825 25.95 -2.21 -29.09
C LEU A 825 24.78 -1.72 -29.95
N PRO A 826 24.68 -0.40 -30.29
CA PRO A 826 23.64 0.07 -31.21
C PRO A 826 23.81 -0.49 -32.63
N GLY A 827 25.05 -0.71 -33.08
CA GLY A 827 25.36 -1.34 -34.37
C GLY A 827 24.94 -2.82 -34.45
N LEU A 828 24.72 -3.48 -33.30
CA LEU A 828 24.15 -4.82 -33.21
C LEU A 828 22.62 -4.82 -33.16
N GLY A 829 21.99 -3.63 -33.18
CA GLY A 829 20.53 -3.46 -33.05
C GLY A 829 20.04 -3.34 -31.62
N LEU A 830 20.91 -3.09 -30.64
CA LEU A 830 20.56 -2.85 -29.27
C LEU A 830 20.17 -1.37 -29.08
N ASP A 831 18.87 -1.11 -28.82
CA ASP A 831 18.40 0.23 -28.47
C ASP A 831 18.62 0.53 -26.97
N SER A 832 18.31 1.76 -26.53
CA SER A 832 18.47 2.18 -25.13
C SER A 832 17.74 1.27 -24.14
N LEU A 833 16.59 0.71 -24.54
CA LEU A 833 15.81 -0.18 -23.70
C LEU A 833 16.40 -1.60 -23.65
N GLY A 834 16.91 -2.08 -24.77
CA GLY A 834 17.69 -3.33 -24.84
C GLY A 834 18.96 -3.26 -24.00
N GLY A 835 19.61 -2.08 -23.92
CA GLY A 835 20.73 -1.84 -23.01
C GLY A 835 20.34 -2.00 -21.53
N ILE A 836 19.20 -1.46 -21.14
CA ILE A 836 18.64 -1.66 -19.80
C ILE A 836 18.32 -3.15 -19.55
N GLU A 837 17.73 -3.85 -20.53
CA GLU A 837 17.42 -5.28 -20.44
C GLU A 837 18.69 -6.13 -20.24
N LEU A 838 19.77 -5.83 -20.98
CA LEU A 838 21.05 -6.52 -20.84
C LEU A 838 21.66 -6.28 -19.45
N ARG A 839 21.66 -5.03 -18.98
CA ARG A 839 22.13 -4.69 -17.64
C ARG A 839 21.37 -5.49 -16.56
N MET A 840 20.05 -5.46 -16.62
CA MET A 840 19.19 -6.16 -15.65
C MET A 840 19.40 -7.68 -15.68
N ALA A 841 19.68 -8.26 -16.86
CA ALA A 841 20.00 -9.67 -17.00
C ALA A 841 21.32 -10.02 -16.32
N LEU A 842 22.37 -9.18 -16.50
CA LEU A 842 23.67 -9.35 -15.87
C LEU A 842 23.60 -9.15 -14.35
N GLU A 843 22.91 -8.11 -13.86
CA GLU A 843 22.68 -7.86 -12.43
C GLU A 843 22.04 -9.06 -11.74
N ARG A 844 21.01 -9.63 -12.37
CA ARG A 844 20.29 -10.81 -11.84
C ARG A 844 21.17 -12.04 -11.77
N ARG A 845 21.97 -12.29 -12.82
CA ARG A 845 22.84 -13.48 -12.89
C ARG A 845 24.03 -13.40 -11.94
N LEU A 846 24.51 -12.20 -11.65
CA LEU A 846 25.72 -11.96 -10.86
C LEU A 846 25.43 -11.53 -9.42
N GLY A 847 24.20 -11.08 -9.12
CA GLY A 847 23.85 -10.54 -7.80
C GLY A 847 24.59 -9.25 -7.44
N ILE A 848 24.97 -8.43 -8.43
CA ILE A 848 25.66 -7.13 -8.28
C ILE A 848 24.83 -6.02 -8.92
N SER A 849 25.09 -4.77 -8.54
CA SER A 849 24.52 -3.59 -9.22
C SER A 849 25.50 -3.05 -10.27
N VAL A 850 25.01 -2.83 -11.49
CA VAL A 850 25.80 -2.28 -12.60
C VAL A 850 25.32 -0.86 -12.90
N PRO A 851 26.12 0.21 -12.70
CA PRO A 851 25.71 1.59 -12.93
C PRO A 851 25.22 1.83 -14.37
N LEU A 852 24.23 2.73 -14.55
CA LEU A 852 23.70 3.06 -15.88
C LEU A 852 24.75 3.68 -16.79
N THR A 853 25.70 4.41 -16.22
CA THR A 853 26.89 4.96 -16.92
C THR A 853 27.79 3.89 -17.53
N ALA A 854 27.62 2.64 -17.11
CA ALA A 854 28.32 1.51 -17.70
C ALA A 854 27.78 1.13 -19.10
N VAL A 855 26.61 1.65 -19.53
CA VAL A 855 25.98 1.34 -20.83
C VAL A 855 25.85 2.65 -21.64
N THR A 856 26.85 3.00 -22.44
CA THR A 856 26.89 4.18 -23.31
C THR A 856 26.73 3.80 -24.79
N GLU A 857 26.49 4.79 -25.70
CA GLU A 857 26.22 4.54 -27.13
C GLU A 857 27.41 3.92 -27.90
N ASP A 858 28.64 4.22 -27.48
CA ASP A 858 29.86 3.69 -28.09
C ASP A 858 30.36 2.40 -27.43
N LEU A 859 29.56 1.81 -26.54
CA LEU A 859 29.95 0.66 -25.75
C LEU A 859 29.94 -0.62 -26.59
N THR A 860 31.01 -1.40 -26.55
CA THR A 860 31.06 -2.78 -27.03
C THR A 860 30.75 -3.75 -25.87
N LEU A 861 30.38 -4.99 -26.24
CA LEU A 861 30.14 -6.04 -25.22
C LEU A 861 31.42 -6.34 -24.40
N ALA A 862 32.59 -6.25 -25.04
CA ALA A 862 33.88 -6.45 -24.38
C ALA A 862 34.16 -5.37 -23.31
N ILE A 863 33.89 -4.08 -23.62
CA ILE A 863 34.04 -2.98 -22.66
C ILE A 863 33.02 -3.08 -21.51
N LEU A 864 31.77 -3.46 -21.82
CA LEU A 864 30.75 -3.69 -20.79
C LEU A 864 31.20 -4.75 -19.78
N VAL A 865 31.69 -5.88 -20.28
CA VAL A 865 32.20 -6.99 -19.44
C VAL A 865 33.40 -6.54 -18.61
N GLN A 866 34.29 -5.73 -19.15
CA GLN A 866 35.39 -5.15 -18.38
C GLN A 866 34.92 -4.27 -17.23
N ARG A 867 33.91 -3.43 -17.47
CA ARG A 867 33.29 -2.61 -16.42
C ARG A 867 32.55 -3.44 -15.35
N VAL A 868 31.82 -4.47 -15.78
CA VAL A 868 31.16 -5.43 -14.86
C VAL A 868 32.20 -6.19 -14.03
N ALA A 869 33.31 -6.61 -14.61
CA ALA A 869 34.39 -7.28 -13.89
C ALA A 869 35.01 -6.36 -12.83
N VAL A 870 35.21 -5.06 -13.14
CA VAL A 870 35.68 -4.08 -12.15
C VAL A 870 34.72 -3.99 -10.97
N VAL A 871 33.41 -3.93 -11.18
CA VAL A 871 32.40 -3.92 -10.11
C VAL A 871 32.43 -5.22 -9.30
N LEU A 872 32.56 -6.36 -9.98
CA LEU A 872 32.57 -7.68 -9.34
C LEU A 872 33.77 -7.87 -8.41
N PHE A 873 34.97 -7.39 -8.79
CA PHE A 873 36.22 -7.58 -8.04
C PHE A 873 36.53 -6.42 -7.07
N LYS A 874 35.73 -5.33 -7.05
CA LYS A 874 35.96 -4.15 -6.21
C LYS A 874 35.53 -4.27 -4.76
N GLU A 875 34.67 -5.18 -4.42
CA GLU A 875 34.25 -5.36 -3.02
C GLU A 875 35.38 -5.84 -2.09
N ASP A 876 36.57 -6.22 -2.66
CA ASP A 876 37.72 -6.71 -1.89
C ASP A 876 39.04 -5.89 -2.12
N ALA A 877 39.05 -4.78 -2.89
CA ALA A 877 40.30 -4.05 -3.14
C ALA A 877 40.10 -2.51 -3.23
N ASP A 878 41.05 -1.77 -2.60
CA ASP A 878 41.10 -0.31 -2.47
C ASP A 878 40.77 0.49 -3.75
N ILE A 879 39.97 1.52 -3.55
CA ILE A 879 39.35 2.42 -4.54
C ILE A 879 40.40 3.17 -5.43
N ALA A 880 41.61 3.36 -4.98
CA ALA A 880 42.65 4.12 -5.69
C ALA A 880 43.14 3.48 -7.02
N THR A 881 43.07 2.17 -7.14
CA THR A 881 43.56 1.45 -8.36
C THR A 881 42.55 1.50 -9.51
N ALA A 882 41.27 1.75 -9.21
CA ALA A 882 40.21 1.78 -10.24
C ALA A 882 40.05 3.18 -10.89
N GLU A 883 40.42 4.24 -10.19
CA GLU A 883 40.47 5.61 -10.74
C GLU A 883 41.61 5.74 -11.76
N ALA A 884 42.77 5.15 -11.49
CA ALA A 884 43.90 5.12 -12.44
C ALA A 884 43.61 4.35 -13.74
N LEU A 885 42.75 3.33 -13.70
CA LEU A 885 42.32 2.55 -14.89
C LEU A 885 41.23 3.25 -15.71
N MET A 886 40.43 4.13 -15.11
CA MET A 886 39.41 4.93 -15.81
C MET A 886 40.02 6.18 -16.48
N GLU A 887 41.09 6.79 -15.92
CA GLU A 887 41.78 7.96 -16.48
C GLU A 887 42.72 7.60 -17.68
N THR A 888 43.15 6.35 -17.80
CA THR A 888 44.05 5.91 -18.87
C THR A 888 43.36 5.60 -20.21
N HIS A 889 42.02 5.70 -20.29
CA HIS A 889 41.25 5.33 -21.50
C HIS A 889 40.24 6.41 -21.93
N GLU A 890 40.51 7.72 -21.69
CA GLU A 890 39.90 8.77 -22.52
C GLU A 890 40.55 8.73 -23.91
N PRO A 891 39.79 8.61 -24.99
CA PRO A 891 40.38 8.73 -26.32
C PRO A 891 40.94 10.14 -26.49
N ALA A 892 42.24 10.25 -26.80
CA ALA A 892 42.90 11.51 -27.15
C ALA A 892 42.08 12.19 -28.24
N ALA A 893 41.68 13.44 -27.98
CA ALA A 893 41.11 14.31 -28.99
C ALA A 893 42.06 14.37 -30.19
N VAL A 894 41.63 13.89 -31.34
CA VAL A 894 42.33 14.06 -32.59
C VAL A 894 42.15 15.51 -33.02
N PRO A 895 43.21 16.23 -33.50
CA PRO A 895 43.23 17.66 -33.73
C PRO A 895 42.30 18.10 -34.87
#